data_5c9efd90762bc9311f1bcebf72546ad4
#
_entry.id   5c9efd90762bc9311f1bcebf72546ad4
#
_cell.length_a   1.000
_cell.length_b   1.000
_cell.length_c   1.000
_cell.angle_alpha   90.00
_cell.angle_beta   90.00
_cell.angle_gamma   90.00
#
_symmetry.space_group_name_H-M   'P 1'
#
loop_
_entity.id
_entity.type
_entity.pdbx_description
1 polymer ?
#
loop_
_entity_poly.entity_id
_entity_poly.type
_entity_poly.pdbx_seq_one_letter_code
_entity_poly.pdbx_strand_id
1 'polypeptide(L)'
;AGFLAGRFVKDETTTVEIIKDLAHRGLLFQKEKYGHTYPHCWRCKTPLIYFARHSWYIRMSALRDKLIKENRKISWEPEHIQNGRFGEWLSDVKDWAISRERYWGTPLPVWQSRDGSETLVVDSIETLRRRALNSGNRYFVMRHGGTECNKNEIVSFKRESSDHLTEEGKKQVGKSAKSLRSRKIDIIFSSPFARTMETARRVARILNIPESEIVADGRIKEINPGDFDGRDWNEYHRAMYASGPDWFDSTMPSGESLRDVQKRVGSFLYEIEEKYRSKNILIVTHGGPAWIFHVVAGLYMPENKKYEIPGTHIFVNDFRRFNNAEIRELPFSPLPHDRDFSIDLHKPYIDSIVIKSDSGGEMRRVKEVMDVWFDSGAMPFAEDHYPFENKKYVDKIGFPADFISEAVDQTRGWFYTLHAIGTLLSKGRAFKNVICLGHILDKEGKKMSKSTGNVVNPWEMMDKYGVDALRFWMYSVNHPGDSKNFDEKTVDEIVKRLFNMLSNVYSFYELYADKNQNGKIGAGADAPESENILDRWILSRLAELTRLATLKLDAYKLLEPARATREFTDDLSTWYLRRSRDRFKSDDMDDKTLALRTTRHVLLTVSKLLAPFAPFYAEDLFGKVKSGIHPESVHLSDWPVAGKIDGKLLVDMREARRLVTIGLEQRSRADIKVRQPLASAKIKTRKAKLAAEFLGLIRDELNVKKVSYAEIQNDIEIDTNITKELREEGIVRDLIRSIQELRKTEGLTVEDRVILLLDSDKKGKELVHAFVHDIKKITLVTAMEYTHLHRMPELAIEEYRFKIGFKK
;
A
#
# COMPACT_ATOMS: atom_id res chain seq x y z
N ALA A 1 -45.59 35.63 -0.39
CA ALA A 1 -45.22 35.22 0.98
C ALA A 1 -46.15 35.81 2.04
N GLY A 2 -46.80 36.97 1.79
CA GLY A 2 -47.79 37.56 2.72
C GLY A 2 -47.34 37.57 4.18
N PHE A 3 -48.16 37.07 5.11
CA PHE A 3 -47.89 37.01 6.54
C PHE A 3 -46.72 36.12 6.95
N LEU A 4 -46.21 35.29 6.04
CA LEU A 4 -45.04 34.42 6.29
C LEU A 4 -43.70 35.08 5.94
N ALA A 5 -43.71 36.26 5.32
CA ALA A 5 -42.49 36.93 4.89
C ALA A 5 -41.58 37.26 6.08
N GLY A 6 -40.31 36.88 5.97
CA GLY A 6 -39.29 37.11 7.01
C GLY A 6 -39.30 36.12 8.19
N ARG A 7 -40.22 35.17 8.24
CA ARG A 7 -40.30 34.17 9.29
C ARG A 7 -39.42 32.95 8.99
N PHE A 8 -38.84 32.38 10.04
CA PHE A 8 -38.08 31.16 9.89
C PHE A 8 -39.01 29.96 9.66
N VAL A 9 -38.82 29.26 8.55
CA VAL A 9 -39.69 28.18 8.07
C VAL A 9 -39.82 26.98 9.05
N LYS A 10 -38.82 26.74 9.91
CA LYS A 10 -38.82 25.66 10.91
C LYS A 10 -39.23 26.12 12.30
N ASP A 11 -39.67 27.35 12.46
CA ASP A 11 -40.23 27.80 13.71
C ASP A 11 -41.63 27.18 13.93
N GLU A 12 -41.85 26.63 15.14
CA GLU A 12 -43.09 26.00 15.51
C GLU A 12 -44.28 26.99 15.42
N THR A 13 -44.04 28.24 15.77
CA THR A 13 -45.05 29.32 15.63
C THR A 13 -45.46 29.54 14.19
N THR A 14 -44.50 29.50 13.25
CA THR A 14 -44.76 29.60 11.82
C THR A 14 -45.63 28.44 11.31
N THR A 15 -45.35 27.21 11.76
CA THR A 15 -46.13 26.02 11.43
C THR A 15 -47.56 26.12 11.96
N VAL A 16 -47.74 26.57 13.20
CA VAL A 16 -49.06 26.75 13.82
C VAL A 16 -49.89 27.79 13.05
N GLU A 17 -49.29 28.89 12.63
CA GLU A 17 -50.01 29.92 11.86
C GLU A 17 -50.41 29.46 10.45
N ILE A 18 -49.53 28.68 9.77
CA ILE A 18 -49.90 28.05 8.49
C ILE A 18 -51.11 27.12 8.65
N ILE A 19 -51.13 26.29 9.71
CA ILE A 19 -52.25 25.41 10.02
C ILE A 19 -53.54 26.21 10.27
N LYS A 20 -53.44 27.30 11.02
CA LYS A 20 -54.57 28.20 11.28
C LYS A 20 -55.11 28.85 10.00
N ASP A 21 -54.21 29.36 9.14
CA ASP A 21 -54.61 29.95 7.86
C ASP A 21 -55.30 28.91 6.95
N LEU A 22 -54.72 27.71 6.85
CA LEU A 22 -55.34 26.65 6.07
C LEU A 22 -56.72 26.22 6.60
N ALA A 23 -56.83 26.16 7.93
CA ALA A 23 -58.13 25.86 8.58
C ALA A 23 -59.19 26.96 8.32
N HIS A 24 -58.79 28.23 8.45
CA HIS A 24 -59.63 29.37 8.18
C HIS A 24 -60.13 29.42 6.71
N ARG A 25 -59.25 29.00 5.79
CA ARG A 25 -59.59 28.94 4.35
C ARG A 25 -60.27 27.62 3.94
N GLY A 26 -60.63 26.74 4.86
CA GLY A 26 -61.20 25.42 4.58
C GLY A 26 -60.37 24.46 3.79
N LEU A 27 -59.06 24.66 3.80
CA LEU A 27 -58.08 23.87 3.03
C LEU A 27 -57.32 22.86 3.89
N LEU A 28 -57.55 22.84 5.20
CA LEU A 28 -56.90 21.90 6.11
C LEU A 28 -57.56 20.54 6.03
N PHE A 29 -56.89 19.55 5.43
CA PHE A 29 -57.41 18.20 5.32
C PHE A 29 -57.31 17.44 6.66
N GLN A 30 -56.09 17.42 7.27
CA GLN A 30 -55.83 16.72 8.51
C GLN A 30 -54.64 17.33 9.23
N LYS A 31 -54.63 17.22 10.55
CA LYS A 31 -53.52 17.60 11.41
C LYS A 31 -53.14 16.42 12.29
N GLU A 32 -51.89 15.97 12.16
CA GLU A 32 -51.31 14.89 13.00
C GLU A 32 -49.96 15.31 13.58
N LYS A 33 -49.63 14.82 14.77
CA LYS A 33 -48.31 14.92 15.32
C LYS A 33 -47.55 13.63 14.97
N TYR A 34 -46.51 13.75 14.11
CA TYR A 34 -45.72 12.65 13.65
C TYR A 34 -44.26 12.83 14.05
N GLY A 35 -43.74 11.86 14.82
CA GLY A 35 -42.32 11.82 15.22
C GLY A 35 -41.50 11.05 14.19
N HIS A 36 -40.53 11.70 13.60
CA HIS A 36 -39.58 11.08 12.65
C HIS A 36 -38.19 11.67 12.78
N THR A 37 -37.19 10.95 12.25
CA THR A 37 -35.84 11.49 12.14
C THR A 37 -35.82 12.60 11.09
N TYR A 38 -35.16 13.71 11.41
CA TYR A 38 -35.03 14.85 10.51
C TYR A 38 -33.56 15.19 10.28
N PRO A 39 -33.12 15.48 9.03
CA PRO A 39 -31.75 15.82 8.74
C PRO A 39 -31.36 17.17 9.32
N HIS A 40 -30.24 17.22 10.02
CA HIS A 40 -29.63 18.42 10.59
C HIS A 40 -28.27 18.67 9.99
N CYS A 41 -27.88 19.93 9.92
CA CYS A 41 -26.52 20.31 9.54
C CYS A 41 -25.52 19.70 10.52
N TRP A 42 -24.55 18.92 10.00
CA TRP A 42 -23.55 18.27 10.84
C TRP A 42 -22.68 19.25 11.62
N ARG A 43 -22.55 20.48 11.12
CA ARG A 43 -21.71 21.52 11.72
C ARG A 43 -22.46 22.35 12.77
N CYS A 44 -23.59 22.98 12.41
CA CYS A 44 -24.35 23.88 13.28
C CYS A 44 -25.60 23.26 13.92
N LYS A 45 -25.91 22.00 13.62
CA LYS A 45 -27.06 21.25 14.12
C LYS A 45 -28.44 21.84 13.76
N THR A 46 -28.51 22.87 12.94
CA THR A 46 -29.77 23.44 12.45
C THR A 46 -30.48 22.42 11.56
N PRO A 47 -31.84 22.31 11.68
CA PRO A 47 -32.60 21.46 10.77
C PRO A 47 -32.51 21.97 9.32
N LEU A 48 -32.30 21.02 8.39
CA LEU A 48 -32.21 21.35 6.96
C LEU A 48 -33.58 21.61 6.37
N ILE A 49 -33.64 22.37 5.28
CA ILE A 49 -34.84 22.58 4.48
C ILE A 49 -34.64 22.03 3.06
N TYR A 50 -35.73 21.58 2.45
CA TYR A 50 -35.76 21.17 1.05
C TYR A 50 -36.35 22.31 0.20
N PHE A 51 -35.62 22.67 -0.87
CA PHE A 51 -36.12 23.63 -1.86
C PHE A 51 -35.60 23.29 -3.25
N ALA A 52 -36.34 23.66 -4.27
CA ALA A 52 -35.98 23.42 -5.66
C ALA A 52 -34.82 24.32 -6.09
N ARG A 53 -33.85 23.74 -6.78
CA ARG A 53 -32.71 24.44 -7.36
C ARG A 53 -32.42 23.93 -8.75
N HIS A 54 -31.92 24.81 -9.60
CA HIS A 54 -31.27 24.38 -10.83
C HIS A 54 -29.98 23.63 -10.53
N SER A 55 -29.76 22.55 -11.23
CA SER A 55 -28.55 21.73 -11.05
C SER A 55 -28.21 21.02 -12.34
N TRP A 56 -26.93 20.74 -12.53
CA TRP A 56 -26.46 19.92 -13.63
C TRP A 56 -26.54 18.45 -13.26
N TYR A 57 -27.02 17.62 -14.18
CA TYR A 57 -27.23 16.20 -13.98
C TYR A 57 -26.56 15.37 -15.06
N ILE A 58 -26.02 14.23 -14.66
CA ILE A 58 -25.69 13.15 -15.57
C ILE A 58 -26.84 12.12 -15.51
N ARG A 59 -27.40 11.77 -16.67
CA ARG A 59 -28.51 10.81 -16.77
C ARG A 59 -28.05 9.38 -16.53
N MET A 60 -27.76 9.02 -15.27
CA MET A 60 -27.33 7.70 -14.88
C MET A 60 -28.41 6.64 -15.05
N SER A 61 -29.68 7.02 -14.94
CA SER A 61 -30.83 6.12 -15.16
C SER A 61 -30.81 5.45 -16.54
N ALA A 62 -30.30 6.14 -17.57
CA ALA A 62 -30.14 5.60 -18.92
C ALA A 62 -29.03 4.52 -19.03
N LEU A 63 -28.16 4.41 -18.03
CA LEU A 63 -27.04 3.46 -18.01
C LEU A 63 -27.26 2.29 -17.04
N ARG A 64 -28.42 2.19 -16.40
CA ARG A 64 -28.76 1.19 -15.37
C ARG A 64 -28.34 -0.23 -15.78
N ASP A 65 -28.78 -0.69 -16.93
CA ASP A 65 -28.53 -2.05 -17.38
C ASP A 65 -27.04 -2.30 -17.64
N LYS A 66 -26.33 -1.29 -18.15
CA LYS A 66 -24.87 -1.37 -18.35
C LYS A 66 -24.14 -1.45 -16.99
N LEU A 67 -24.53 -0.64 -16.03
CA LEU A 67 -23.95 -0.66 -14.67
C LEU A 67 -24.14 -2.04 -14.03
N ILE A 68 -25.34 -2.60 -14.09
CA ILE A 68 -25.62 -3.93 -13.54
C ILE A 68 -24.82 -5.02 -14.28
N LYS A 69 -24.74 -4.94 -15.62
CA LYS A 69 -23.98 -5.88 -16.43
C LYS A 69 -22.49 -5.86 -16.09
N GLU A 70 -21.92 -4.68 -15.93
CA GLU A 70 -20.50 -4.52 -15.58
C GLU A 70 -20.21 -4.92 -14.13
N ASN A 71 -21.13 -4.67 -13.19
CA ASN A 71 -21.00 -5.12 -11.80
C ASN A 71 -20.90 -6.66 -11.70
N ARG A 72 -21.64 -7.41 -12.52
CA ARG A 72 -21.58 -8.88 -12.53
C ARG A 72 -20.19 -9.45 -12.87
N LYS A 73 -19.32 -8.65 -13.46
CA LYS A 73 -17.93 -9.04 -13.79
C LYS A 73 -16.95 -8.76 -12.65
N ILE A 74 -17.38 -8.11 -11.56
CA ILE A 74 -16.55 -7.76 -10.42
C ILE A 74 -16.61 -8.89 -9.39
N SER A 75 -15.44 -9.29 -8.88
CA SER A 75 -15.36 -10.21 -7.75
C SER A 75 -15.48 -9.42 -6.45
N TRP A 76 -16.52 -9.70 -5.67
CA TRP A 76 -16.80 -9.05 -4.39
C TRP A 76 -16.47 -9.97 -3.21
N GLU A 77 -15.77 -9.46 -2.23
CA GLU A 77 -15.58 -10.08 -0.93
C GLU A 77 -16.13 -9.14 0.15
N PRO A 78 -17.23 -9.45 0.83
CA PRO A 78 -18.08 -10.65 0.67
C PRO A 78 -18.99 -10.60 -0.58
N GLU A 79 -19.22 -11.77 -1.16
CA GLU A 79 -19.92 -11.94 -2.44
C GLU A 79 -21.34 -11.36 -2.45
N HIS A 80 -22.07 -11.43 -1.32
CA HIS A 80 -23.45 -10.95 -1.22
C HIS A 80 -23.61 -9.44 -1.50
N ILE A 81 -22.53 -8.65 -1.38
CA ILE A 81 -22.56 -7.20 -1.67
C ILE A 81 -22.85 -6.94 -3.14
N GLN A 82 -22.39 -7.82 -4.04
CA GLN A 82 -22.56 -7.67 -5.49
C GLN A 82 -24.04 -7.51 -5.88
N ASN A 83 -24.89 -8.41 -5.41
CA ASN A 83 -26.32 -8.42 -5.74
C ASN A 83 -27.19 -7.72 -4.70
N GLY A 84 -26.75 -7.70 -3.43
CA GLY A 84 -27.41 -7.00 -2.34
C GLY A 84 -27.16 -5.50 -2.37
N ARG A 85 -26.48 -4.98 -1.35
CA ARG A 85 -26.34 -3.53 -1.11
C ARG A 85 -25.88 -2.72 -2.32
N PHE A 86 -24.92 -3.22 -3.11
CA PHE A 86 -24.44 -2.51 -4.31
C PHE A 86 -25.36 -2.75 -5.52
N GLY A 87 -25.77 -4.00 -5.74
CA GLY A 87 -26.68 -4.35 -6.83
C GLY A 87 -28.05 -3.66 -6.71
N GLU A 88 -28.62 -3.62 -5.52
CA GLU A 88 -29.87 -2.90 -5.23
C GLU A 88 -29.72 -1.40 -5.51
N TRP A 89 -28.61 -0.78 -5.11
CA TRP A 89 -28.31 0.61 -5.41
C TRP A 89 -28.26 0.88 -6.92
N LEU A 90 -27.62 0.00 -7.69
CA LEU A 90 -27.55 0.13 -9.15
C LEU A 90 -28.93 -0.07 -9.80
N SER A 91 -29.75 -0.93 -9.25
CA SER A 91 -31.10 -1.19 -9.75
C SER A 91 -32.04 0.00 -9.58
N ASP A 92 -31.84 0.79 -8.53
CA ASP A 92 -32.59 2.03 -8.26
C ASP A 92 -31.78 3.30 -8.56
N VAL A 93 -30.77 3.21 -9.45
CA VAL A 93 -29.90 4.33 -9.74
C VAL A 93 -30.68 5.55 -10.22
N LYS A 94 -30.44 6.67 -9.58
CA LYS A 94 -30.99 7.99 -9.91
C LYS A 94 -30.01 8.79 -10.76
N ASP A 95 -30.56 9.81 -11.47
CA ASP A 95 -29.71 10.76 -12.18
C ASP A 95 -28.81 11.52 -11.19
N TRP A 96 -27.54 11.66 -11.52
CA TRP A 96 -26.53 12.19 -10.63
C TRP A 96 -26.44 13.70 -10.72
N ALA A 97 -26.85 14.40 -9.67
CA ALA A 97 -26.65 15.85 -9.56
C ALA A 97 -25.18 16.17 -9.28
N ILE A 98 -24.45 16.62 -10.29
CA ILE A 98 -23.00 16.82 -10.25
C ILE A 98 -22.57 18.24 -9.87
N SER A 99 -23.47 19.23 -9.81
CA SER A 99 -23.09 20.62 -9.53
C SER A 99 -23.26 20.96 -8.06
N ARG A 100 -22.32 21.77 -7.54
CA ARG A 100 -22.33 22.33 -6.19
C ARG A 100 -22.08 23.83 -6.25
N GLU A 101 -22.66 24.60 -5.33
CA GLU A 101 -22.46 26.04 -5.22
C GLU A 101 -21.39 26.44 -4.19
N ARG A 102 -20.56 25.48 -3.79
CA ARG A 102 -19.43 25.75 -2.90
C ARG A 102 -18.34 26.49 -3.67
N TYR A 103 -17.63 27.37 -2.99
CA TYR A 103 -16.53 28.10 -3.63
C TYR A 103 -15.38 27.15 -4.02
N TRP A 104 -14.97 26.26 -3.10
CA TRP A 104 -13.87 25.34 -3.32
C TRP A 104 -14.37 24.03 -3.95
N GLY A 105 -13.72 23.63 -5.01
CA GLY A 105 -13.96 22.41 -5.77
C GLY A 105 -13.54 22.58 -7.23
N THR A 106 -13.49 21.49 -7.99
CA THR A 106 -13.19 21.48 -9.41
C THR A 106 -14.24 22.28 -10.16
N PRO A 107 -13.87 23.34 -10.90
CA PRO A 107 -14.83 24.15 -11.65
C PRO A 107 -15.57 23.30 -12.69
N LEU A 108 -16.91 23.44 -12.75
CA LEU A 108 -17.68 22.77 -13.80
C LEU A 108 -17.27 23.36 -15.17
N PRO A 109 -16.80 22.55 -16.14
CA PRO A 109 -16.24 23.08 -17.41
C PRO A 109 -17.35 23.42 -18.42
N VAL A 110 -18.31 24.23 -18.00
CA VAL A 110 -19.51 24.61 -18.80
C VAL A 110 -19.56 26.11 -18.96
N TRP A 111 -19.64 26.58 -20.20
CA TRP A 111 -19.86 27.96 -20.56
C TRP A 111 -21.28 28.16 -21.14
N GLN A 112 -21.92 29.23 -20.78
CA GLN A 112 -23.26 29.61 -21.30
C GLN A 112 -23.27 31.03 -21.82
N SER A 113 -24.06 31.25 -22.87
CA SER A 113 -24.50 32.59 -23.29
C SER A 113 -25.32 33.28 -22.19
N ARG A 114 -25.34 34.60 -22.21
CA ARG A 114 -26.03 35.37 -21.17
C ARG A 114 -27.52 35.03 -21.03
N ASP A 115 -28.17 34.68 -22.14
CA ASP A 115 -29.56 34.29 -22.20
C ASP A 115 -29.81 32.79 -21.96
N GLY A 116 -28.74 32.02 -21.80
CA GLY A 116 -28.81 30.58 -21.61
C GLY A 116 -29.14 29.76 -22.85
N SER A 117 -29.26 30.37 -24.01
CA SER A 117 -29.64 29.69 -25.26
C SER A 117 -28.53 28.77 -25.79
N GLU A 118 -27.29 29.14 -25.59
CA GLU A 118 -26.15 28.35 -25.98
C GLU A 118 -25.41 27.82 -24.74
N THR A 119 -25.04 26.54 -24.78
CA THR A 119 -24.25 25.89 -23.73
C THR A 119 -23.12 25.09 -24.38
N LEU A 120 -21.91 25.29 -23.92
CA LEU A 120 -20.72 24.56 -24.36
C LEU A 120 -20.06 23.89 -23.16
N VAL A 121 -19.86 22.57 -23.26
CA VAL A 121 -18.99 21.82 -22.35
C VAL A 121 -17.58 21.83 -22.96
N VAL A 122 -16.64 22.41 -22.25
CA VAL A 122 -15.24 22.48 -22.69
C VAL A 122 -14.51 21.20 -22.26
N ASP A 123 -14.03 20.46 -23.23
CA ASP A 123 -13.45 19.13 -23.06
C ASP A 123 -11.92 19.12 -22.90
N SER A 124 -11.27 20.22 -23.21
CA SER A 124 -9.79 20.30 -23.22
C SER A 124 -9.28 21.72 -23.12
N ILE A 125 -8.01 21.85 -22.70
CA ILE A 125 -7.27 23.12 -22.76
C ILE A 125 -7.19 23.62 -24.21
N GLU A 126 -7.07 22.72 -25.18
CA GLU A 126 -7.06 23.05 -26.60
C GLU A 126 -8.37 23.73 -27.03
N THR A 127 -9.52 23.18 -26.68
CA THR A 127 -10.84 23.78 -26.95
C THR A 127 -10.97 25.11 -26.25
N LEU A 128 -10.56 25.22 -24.99
CA LEU A 128 -10.60 26.45 -24.22
C LEU A 128 -9.80 27.56 -24.90
N ARG A 129 -8.54 27.28 -25.27
CA ARG A 129 -7.64 28.21 -25.95
C ARG A 129 -8.19 28.67 -27.30
N ARG A 130 -8.69 27.75 -28.10
CA ARG A 130 -9.25 28.06 -29.42
C ARG A 130 -10.49 28.95 -29.32
N ARG A 131 -11.28 28.79 -28.27
CA ARG A 131 -12.52 29.55 -28.08
C ARG A 131 -12.35 30.84 -27.25
N ALA A 132 -11.30 30.90 -26.41
CA ALA A 132 -11.06 32.08 -25.58
C ALA A 132 -10.91 33.36 -26.41
N LEU A 133 -11.46 34.43 -25.87
CA LEU A 133 -11.26 35.76 -26.46
C LEU A 133 -9.77 36.14 -26.33
N ASN A 134 -9.20 36.61 -27.43
CA ASN A 134 -7.81 37.05 -27.51
C ASN A 134 -7.70 38.36 -28.32
N SER A 135 -6.52 38.92 -28.40
CA SER A 135 -6.22 40.16 -29.13
C SER A 135 -6.39 40.06 -30.66
N GLY A 136 -6.52 38.86 -31.21
CA GLY A 136 -6.45 38.57 -32.64
C GLY A 136 -5.03 38.52 -33.19
N ASN A 137 -4.00 38.59 -32.34
CA ASN A 137 -2.62 38.46 -32.76
C ASN A 137 -2.31 37.03 -33.22
N ARG A 138 -1.37 36.92 -34.16
CA ARG A 138 -0.79 35.63 -34.58
C ARG A 138 0.69 35.66 -34.32
N TYR A 139 1.20 34.64 -33.70
CA TYR A 139 2.58 34.52 -33.26
C TYR A 139 3.31 33.43 -34.05
N PHE A 140 4.52 33.75 -34.44
CA PHE A 140 5.45 32.85 -35.12
C PHE A 140 6.76 32.85 -34.36
N VAL A 141 7.20 31.73 -33.87
CA VAL A 141 8.48 31.55 -33.15
C VAL A 141 9.51 30.95 -34.09
N MET A 142 10.64 31.63 -34.19
CA MET A 142 11.75 31.24 -35.06
C MET A 142 13.04 31.10 -34.27
N ARG A 143 13.72 29.95 -34.39
CA ARG A 143 15.10 29.81 -33.92
C ARG A 143 16.03 30.49 -34.88
N HIS A 144 17.10 31.15 -34.39
CA HIS A 144 18.13 31.75 -35.21
C HIS A 144 18.77 30.76 -36.22
N GLY A 145 19.39 31.26 -37.30
CA GLY A 145 20.12 30.45 -38.25
C GLY A 145 21.38 29.81 -37.64
N GLY A 146 21.95 28.84 -38.33
CA GLY A 146 23.12 28.11 -37.83
C GLY A 146 24.35 28.98 -37.61
N THR A 147 25.08 28.70 -36.50
CA THR A 147 26.34 29.34 -36.11
C THR A 147 27.46 28.31 -36.01
N GLU A 148 28.73 28.76 -35.89
CA GLU A 148 29.84 27.81 -35.66
C GLU A 148 29.69 27.08 -34.32
N CYS A 149 29.18 27.74 -33.28
CA CYS A 149 28.90 27.05 -32.01
C CYS A 149 27.86 25.92 -32.15
N ASN A 150 26.82 26.13 -32.98
CA ASN A 150 25.85 25.06 -33.25
C ASN A 150 26.45 23.88 -34.01
N LYS A 151 27.36 24.15 -34.97
CA LYS A 151 28.03 23.13 -35.75
C LYS A 151 28.97 22.28 -34.90
N ASN A 152 29.62 22.90 -33.92
CA ASN A 152 30.58 22.24 -33.02
C ASN A 152 29.92 21.73 -31.71
N GLU A 153 28.58 21.79 -31.60
CA GLU A 153 27.81 21.36 -30.43
C GLU A 153 28.26 22.00 -29.11
N ILE A 154 28.65 23.31 -29.18
CA ILE A 154 29.10 24.08 -28.03
C ILE A 154 27.95 24.97 -27.50
N VAL A 155 27.76 24.96 -26.20
CA VAL A 155 26.84 25.87 -25.49
C VAL A 155 27.41 27.30 -25.58
N SER A 156 26.62 28.29 -26.06
CA SER A 156 27.05 29.64 -26.27
C SER A 156 26.08 30.65 -25.69
N PHE A 157 26.39 31.20 -24.54
CA PHE A 157 25.65 32.25 -23.88
C PHE A 157 26.49 33.54 -23.78
N LYS A 158 27.68 33.51 -23.19
CA LYS A 158 28.57 34.69 -23.01
C LYS A 158 29.12 35.25 -24.33
N ARG A 159 29.01 34.52 -25.42
CA ARG A 159 29.37 34.98 -26.77
C ARG A 159 28.23 35.68 -27.48
N GLU A 160 27.39 36.43 -26.76
CA GLU A 160 26.19 37.07 -27.28
C GLU A 160 26.47 38.02 -28.45
N SER A 161 27.62 38.70 -28.48
CA SER A 161 28.04 39.63 -29.52
C SER A 161 28.99 39.07 -30.59
N SER A 162 29.56 37.87 -30.39
CA SER A 162 30.59 37.28 -31.25
C SER A 162 30.19 35.97 -31.94
N ASP A 163 29.06 35.36 -31.60
CA ASP A 163 28.56 34.17 -32.28
C ASP A 163 27.61 34.54 -33.41
N HIS A 164 28.17 34.69 -34.60
CA HIS A 164 27.51 35.15 -35.82
C HIS A 164 26.97 33.99 -36.65
N LEU A 165 26.04 34.29 -37.59
CA LEU A 165 25.54 33.31 -38.54
C LEU A 165 26.64 32.85 -39.51
N THR A 166 26.73 31.55 -39.72
CA THR A 166 27.52 30.98 -40.81
C THR A 166 26.90 31.30 -42.17
N GLU A 167 27.63 31.12 -43.29
CA GLU A 167 27.05 31.28 -44.63
C GLU A 167 25.89 30.28 -44.87
N GLU A 168 26.00 29.07 -44.34
CA GLU A 168 24.92 28.10 -44.37
C GLU A 168 23.73 28.56 -43.49
N GLY A 169 23.97 29.06 -42.28
CA GLY A 169 22.94 29.69 -41.44
C GLY A 169 22.20 30.83 -42.13
N LYS A 170 22.93 31.68 -42.87
CA LYS A 170 22.31 32.75 -43.68
C LYS A 170 21.42 32.20 -44.79
N LYS A 171 21.81 31.12 -45.46
CA LYS A 171 20.97 30.43 -46.46
C LYS A 171 19.73 29.80 -45.84
N GLN A 172 19.85 29.14 -44.66
CA GLN A 172 18.72 28.59 -43.89
C GLN A 172 17.70 29.69 -43.58
N VAL A 173 18.13 30.80 -43.01
CA VAL A 173 17.27 31.97 -42.72
C VAL A 173 16.57 32.45 -43.97
N GLY A 174 17.32 32.60 -45.11
CA GLY A 174 16.75 33.02 -46.38
C GLY A 174 15.66 32.10 -46.91
N LYS A 175 15.82 30.81 -46.75
CA LYS A 175 14.79 29.80 -47.12
C LYS A 175 13.56 29.94 -46.23
N SER A 176 13.72 29.98 -44.89
CA SER A 176 12.63 30.10 -43.93
C SER A 176 11.88 31.46 -44.05
N ALA A 177 12.59 32.56 -44.26
CA ALA A 177 11.96 33.85 -44.45
C ALA A 177 11.02 33.92 -45.66
N LYS A 178 11.37 33.23 -46.77
CA LYS A 178 10.49 33.14 -47.94
C LYS A 178 9.13 32.49 -47.61
N SER A 179 9.07 31.55 -46.68
CA SER A 179 7.79 30.92 -46.27
C SER A 179 6.88 31.86 -45.45
N LEU A 180 7.43 32.92 -44.90
CA LEU A 180 6.68 33.94 -44.17
C LEU A 180 6.01 35.01 -45.06
N ARG A 181 6.32 35.08 -46.35
CA ARG A 181 5.77 36.10 -47.25
C ARG A 181 4.25 36.14 -47.26
N SER A 182 3.58 34.97 -47.19
CA SER A 182 2.12 34.90 -47.16
C SER A 182 1.53 35.26 -45.78
N ARG A 183 2.35 35.32 -44.76
CA ARG A 183 1.93 35.55 -43.38
C ARG A 183 1.81 37.04 -43.02
N LYS A 184 2.28 37.95 -43.82
CA LYS A 184 2.24 39.41 -43.65
C LYS A 184 2.69 39.83 -42.25
N ILE A 185 3.93 39.53 -41.88
CA ILE A 185 4.50 39.89 -40.59
C ILE A 185 4.52 41.40 -40.42
N ASP A 186 3.97 41.88 -39.27
CA ASP A 186 3.90 43.32 -38.95
C ASP A 186 5.10 43.79 -38.10
N ILE A 187 5.51 42.94 -37.13
CA ILE A 187 6.52 43.27 -36.11
C ILE A 187 7.44 42.07 -35.91
N ILE A 188 8.72 42.35 -35.70
CA ILE A 188 9.71 41.32 -35.36
C ILE A 188 10.29 41.62 -33.97
N PHE A 189 10.08 40.74 -33.02
CA PHE A 189 10.83 40.73 -31.76
C PHE A 189 12.03 39.81 -31.88
N SER A 190 13.18 40.23 -31.33
CA SER A 190 14.40 39.47 -31.37
C SER A 190 15.11 39.47 -30.02
N SER A 191 15.68 38.33 -29.66
CA SER A 191 16.73 38.30 -28.64
C SER A 191 17.84 39.26 -29.05
N PRO A 192 18.51 40.00 -28.14
CA PRO A 192 19.56 40.97 -28.50
C PRO A 192 20.86 40.31 -28.94
N PHE A 193 21.02 38.99 -28.94
CA PHE A 193 22.23 38.30 -29.36
C PHE A 193 22.50 38.48 -30.86
N ALA A 194 23.79 38.58 -31.24
CA ALA A 194 24.20 38.85 -32.64
C ALA A 194 23.51 37.89 -33.62
N ARG A 195 23.53 36.58 -33.35
CA ARG A 195 22.94 35.56 -34.23
C ARG A 195 21.43 35.70 -34.42
N THR A 196 20.68 36.12 -33.40
CA THR A 196 19.24 36.39 -33.49
C THR A 196 18.95 37.71 -34.20
N MET A 197 19.68 38.78 -33.89
CA MET A 197 19.55 40.08 -34.55
C MET A 197 19.90 40.00 -36.04
N GLU A 198 20.98 39.27 -36.42
CA GLU A 198 21.30 39.02 -37.83
C GLU A 198 20.18 38.19 -38.52
N THR A 199 19.62 37.21 -37.83
CA THR A 199 18.46 36.44 -38.33
C THR A 199 17.26 37.39 -38.54
N ALA A 200 16.90 38.20 -37.56
CA ALA A 200 15.79 39.17 -37.64
C ALA A 200 15.95 40.17 -38.77
N ARG A 201 17.15 40.83 -38.88
CA ARG A 201 17.45 41.79 -39.96
C ARG A 201 17.37 41.15 -41.34
N ARG A 202 17.87 39.90 -41.48
CA ARG A 202 17.79 39.19 -42.75
C ARG A 202 16.36 38.82 -43.13
N VAL A 203 15.53 38.39 -42.14
CA VAL A 203 14.09 38.17 -42.35
C VAL A 203 13.40 39.47 -42.75
N ALA A 204 13.62 40.56 -42.02
CA ALA A 204 13.05 41.88 -42.29
C ALA A 204 13.34 42.35 -43.71
N ARG A 205 14.59 42.27 -44.16
CA ARG A 205 15.01 42.60 -45.52
C ARG A 205 14.29 41.78 -46.60
N ILE A 206 14.11 40.47 -46.40
CA ILE A 206 13.45 39.59 -47.36
C ILE A 206 11.94 39.86 -47.43
N LEU A 207 11.35 40.27 -46.29
CA LEU A 207 9.92 40.57 -46.19
C LEU A 207 9.58 42.04 -46.44
N ASN A 208 10.58 42.90 -46.70
CA ASN A 208 10.46 44.36 -46.84
C ASN A 208 9.84 45.03 -45.59
N ILE A 209 10.24 44.61 -44.40
CA ILE A 209 9.86 45.18 -43.12
C ILE A 209 10.95 46.19 -42.72
N PRO A 210 10.60 47.44 -42.32
CA PRO A 210 11.58 48.41 -41.84
C PRO A 210 12.36 47.91 -40.64
N GLU A 211 13.64 48.25 -40.53
CA GLU A 211 14.43 47.85 -39.34
C GLU A 211 13.91 48.45 -38.04
N SER A 212 13.18 49.57 -38.11
CA SER A 212 12.48 50.18 -36.96
C SER A 212 11.40 49.27 -36.33
N GLU A 213 10.90 48.31 -37.09
CA GLU A 213 9.93 47.32 -36.62
C GLU A 213 10.61 46.08 -36.00
N ILE A 214 11.93 46.09 -35.83
CA ILE A 214 12.68 45.08 -35.11
C ILE A 214 12.88 45.57 -33.67
N VAL A 215 12.25 44.89 -32.71
CA VAL A 215 12.35 45.23 -31.30
C VAL A 215 13.20 44.17 -30.59
N ALA A 216 14.29 44.60 -29.98
CA ALA A 216 15.14 43.72 -29.16
C ALA A 216 14.56 43.61 -27.74
N ASP A 217 14.42 42.37 -27.23
CA ASP A 217 13.96 42.14 -25.87
C ASP A 217 14.84 41.07 -25.16
N GLY A 218 15.35 41.44 -23.99
CA GLY A 218 16.24 40.60 -23.21
C GLY A 218 15.55 39.39 -22.59
N ARG A 219 14.23 39.41 -22.46
CA ARG A 219 13.47 38.29 -21.87
C ARG A 219 13.45 37.02 -22.75
N ILE A 220 13.76 37.19 -24.05
CA ILE A 220 13.78 36.07 -25.00
C ILE A 220 15.20 35.63 -25.38
N LYS A 221 16.21 35.94 -24.53
CA LYS A 221 17.58 35.42 -24.64
C LYS A 221 17.62 33.89 -24.42
N GLU A 222 18.72 33.26 -24.87
CA GLU A 222 18.97 31.85 -24.58
C GLU A 222 19.01 31.59 -23.06
N ILE A 223 18.80 30.35 -22.64
CA ILE A 223 19.01 29.97 -21.25
C ILE A 223 20.45 30.19 -20.84
N ASN A 224 20.66 30.79 -19.67
CA ASN A 224 21.98 30.91 -19.08
C ASN A 224 22.44 29.54 -18.54
N PRO A 225 23.41 28.89 -19.16
CA PRO A 225 23.89 27.59 -18.76
C PRO A 225 24.86 27.65 -17.58
N GLY A 226 25.15 28.84 -17.04
CA GLY A 226 26.09 29.04 -15.95
C GLY A 226 27.52 28.62 -16.33
N ASP A 227 28.09 27.77 -15.49
CA ASP A 227 29.47 27.26 -15.63
C ASP A 227 29.66 26.29 -16.79
N PHE A 228 28.59 25.91 -17.48
CA PHE A 228 28.66 25.10 -18.71
C PHE A 228 28.80 25.95 -20.00
N ASP A 229 28.84 27.27 -19.89
CA ASP A 229 29.04 28.10 -21.09
C ASP A 229 30.40 27.80 -21.74
N GLY A 230 30.38 27.57 -23.06
CA GLY A 230 31.55 27.17 -23.84
C GLY A 230 31.91 25.69 -23.81
N ARG A 231 31.12 24.85 -23.07
CA ARG A 231 31.32 23.40 -22.99
C ARG A 231 30.44 22.65 -24.00
N ASP A 232 30.65 21.35 -24.06
CA ASP A 232 29.91 20.44 -24.94
C ASP A 232 28.38 20.39 -24.52
N TRP A 233 27.54 20.40 -25.51
CA TRP A 233 26.09 20.45 -25.34
C TRP A 233 25.52 19.20 -24.64
N ASN A 234 26.09 18.02 -24.92
CA ASN A 234 25.65 16.80 -24.31
C ASN A 234 26.08 16.70 -22.83
N GLU A 235 27.22 17.31 -22.47
CA GLU A 235 27.66 17.46 -21.09
C GLU A 235 26.65 18.31 -20.30
N TYR A 236 26.26 19.46 -20.82
CA TYR A 236 25.27 20.34 -20.23
C TYR A 236 23.91 19.61 -20.02
N HIS A 237 23.42 18.92 -21.05
CA HIS A 237 22.15 18.20 -20.97
C HIS A 237 22.20 17.05 -19.98
N ARG A 238 23.28 16.28 -19.93
CA ARG A 238 23.45 15.23 -18.91
C ARG A 238 23.38 15.79 -17.50
N ALA A 239 24.06 16.91 -17.25
CA ALA A 239 24.03 17.58 -15.95
C ALA A 239 22.61 18.08 -15.60
N MET A 240 21.93 18.72 -16.55
CA MET A 240 20.58 19.22 -16.35
C MET A 240 19.55 18.13 -16.01
N TYR A 241 19.65 16.96 -16.68
CA TYR A 241 18.73 15.86 -16.43
C TYR A 241 19.14 14.94 -15.27
N ALA A 242 20.35 15.11 -14.71
CA ALA A 242 20.81 14.33 -13.57
C ALA A 242 19.99 14.57 -12.29
N SER A 243 19.28 15.69 -12.20
CA SER A 243 18.34 16.00 -11.09
C SER A 243 17.04 15.19 -11.10
N GLY A 244 16.88 14.27 -12.05
CA GLY A 244 15.70 13.39 -12.11
C GLY A 244 14.39 14.18 -12.37
N PRO A 245 13.32 13.95 -11.57
CA PRO A 245 12.01 14.59 -11.78
C PRO A 245 12.05 16.13 -11.72
N ASP A 246 12.98 16.70 -10.97
CA ASP A 246 13.09 18.15 -10.72
C ASP A 246 13.90 18.89 -11.80
N TRP A 247 14.23 18.24 -12.91
CA TRP A 247 15.08 18.78 -13.96
C TRP A 247 14.63 20.14 -14.52
N PHE A 248 13.31 20.41 -14.51
CA PHE A 248 12.75 21.66 -15.03
C PHE A 248 13.02 22.87 -14.12
N ASP A 249 13.07 22.62 -12.82
CA ASP A 249 13.32 23.60 -11.75
C ASP A 249 14.81 23.65 -11.33
N SER A 250 15.60 22.70 -11.82
CA SER A 250 17.02 22.59 -11.47
C SER A 250 17.86 23.67 -12.18
N THR A 251 18.68 24.38 -11.40
CA THR A 251 19.62 25.39 -11.88
C THR A 251 21.02 24.83 -11.97
N MET A 252 21.71 25.10 -13.08
CA MET A 252 23.15 24.90 -13.13
C MET A 252 23.88 25.98 -12.30
N PRO A 253 25.04 25.69 -11.72
CA PRO A 253 25.82 26.70 -10.99
C PRO A 253 25.98 27.97 -11.82
N SER A 254 25.66 29.13 -11.24
CA SER A 254 25.66 30.45 -11.88
C SER A 254 24.72 30.60 -13.08
N GLY A 255 23.77 29.67 -13.27
CA GLY A 255 22.86 29.61 -14.43
C GLY A 255 21.40 29.90 -14.11
N GLU A 256 20.55 29.65 -15.09
CA GLU A 256 19.07 29.69 -15.00
C GLU A 256 18.50 28.28 -15.01
N SER A 257 17.34 28.08 -14.34
CA SER A 257 16.46 26.96 -14.58
C SER A 257 15.56 27.18 -15.80
N LEU A 258 14.95 26.14 -16.31
CA LEU A 258 13.92 26.29 -17.35
C LEU A 258 12.67 27.02 -16.82
N ARG A 259 12.40 26.92 -15.53
CA ARG A 259 11.35 27.67 -14.83
C ARG A 259 11.63 29.19 -14.88
N ASP A 260 12.88 29.60 -14.72
CA ASP A 260 13.25 31.02 -14.83
C ASP A 260 13.08 31.54 -16.27
N VAL A 261 13.43 30.69 -17.26
CA VAL A 261 13.16 31.00 -18.68
C VAL A 261 11.64 31.09 -18.91
N GLN A 262 10.82 30.22 -18.32
CA GLN A 262 9.37 30.29 -18.43
C GLN A 262 8.80 31.60 -17.87
N LYS A 263 9.28 32.05 -16.72
CA LYS A 263 8.87 33.33 -16.13
C LYS A 263 9.12 34.51 -17.06
N ARG A 264 10.35 34.63 -17.59
CA ARG A 264 10.67 35.77 -18.46
C ARG A 264 10.01 35.71 -19.83
N VAL A 265 9.89 34.54 -20.44
CA VAL A 265 9.20 34.32 -21.71
C VAL A 265 7.70 34.54 -21.55
N GLY A 266 7.10 34.09 -20.45
CA GLY A 266 5.70 34.32 -20.14
C GLY A 266 5.40 35.80 -19.94
N SER A 267 6.19 36.49 -19.12
CA SER A 267 6.08 37.94 -18.93
C SER A 267 6.14 38.70 -20.28
N PHE A 268 7.04 38.30 -21.18
CA PHE A 268 7.14 38.90 -22.52
C PHE A 268 5.88 38.61 -23.35
N LEU A 269 5.44 37.37 -23.44
CA LEU A 269 4.32 36.99 -24.31
C LEU A 269 2.99 37.63 -23.89
N TYR A 270 2.70 37.64 -22.60
CA TYR A 270 1.48 38.25 -22.08
C TYR A 270 1.49 39.79 -22.25
N GLU A 271 2.63 40.45 -22.06
CA GLU A 271 2.76 41.91 -22.30
C GLU A 271 2.50 42.26 -23.76
N ILE A 272 3.09 41.53 -24.73
CA ILE A 272 2.83 41.83 -26.15
C ILE A 272 1.40 41.47 -26.57
N GLU A 273 0.75 40.51 -25.95
CA GLU A 273 -0.65 40.20 -26.16
C GLU A 273 -1.57 41.35 -25.70
N GLU A 274 -1.25 41.99 -24.59
CA GLU A 274 -1.97 43.18 -24.13
C GLU A 274 -1.74 44.42 -24.98
N LYS A 275 -0.49 44.60 -25.45
CA LYS A 275 -0.05 45.82 -26.15
C LYS A 275 -0.50 45.90 -27.61
N TYR A 276 -0.58 44.75 -28.28
CA TYR A 276 -0.86 44.69 -29.71
C TYR A 276 -2.22 44.06 -29.99
N ARG A 277 -2.84 44.46 -31.14
CA ARG A 277 -4.12 43.92 -31.60
C ARG A 277 -4.06 43.56 -33.08
N SER A 278 -4.55 42.39 -33.47
CA SER A 278 -4.65 41.90 -34.84
C SER A 278 -3.34 41.98 -35.63
N LYS A 279 -2.20 41.70 -34.97
CA LYS A 279 -0.85 41.74 -35.55
C LYS A 279 -0.31 40.32 -35.81
N ASN A 280 0.44 40.20 -36.88
CA ASN A 280 1.27 39.04 -37.17
C ASN A 280 2.69 39.32 -36.64
N ILE A 281 3.06 38.65 -35.56
CA ILE A 281 4.26 38.88 -34.78
C ILE A 281 5.24 37.74 -34.95
N LEU A 282 6.47 38.05 -35.43
CA LEU A 282 7.57 37.11 -35.49
C LEU A 282 8.48 37.26 -34.26
N ILE A 283 8.77 36.20 -33.58
CA ILE A 283 9.67 36.12 -32.41
C ILE A 283 10.92 35.33 -32.80
N VAL A 284 12.05 35.99 -32.92
CA VAL A 284 13.33 35.38 -33.25
C VAL A 284 14.11 35.15 -31.96
N THR A 285 14.35 33.88 -31.65
CA THR A 285 14.94 33.49 -30.38
C THR A 285 15.85 32.24 -30.55
N HIS A 286 16.09 31.48 -29.47
CA HIS A 286 17.00 30.37 -29.38
C HIS A 286 16.25 29.05 -29.15
N GLY A 287 16.98 27.93 -29.05
CA GLY A 287 16.37 26.59 -28.91
C GLY A 287 15.55 26.40 -27.63
N GLY A 288 16.12 26.77 -26.50
CA GLY A 288 15.45 26.67 -25.19
C GLY A 288 14.19 27.54 -25.11
N PRO A 289 14.29 28.85 -25.22
CA PRO A 289 13.12 29.74 -25.16
C PRO A 289 12.07 29.46 -26.24
N ALA A 290 12.46 29.07 -27.47
CA ALA A 290 11.49 28.70 -28.51
C ALA A 290 10.55 27.58 -28.08
N TRP A 291 11.09 26.58 -27.39
CA TRP A 291 10.29 25.51 -26.79
C TRP A 291 9.44 26.03 -25.61
N ILE A 292 10.02 26.86 -24.74
CA ILE A 292 9.32 27.41 -23.57
C ILE A 292 8.12 28.28 -23.97
N PHE A 293 8.14 28.95 -25.12
CA PHE A 293 6.94 29.63 -25.65
C PHE A 293 5.75 28.67 -25.80
N HIS A 294 6.00 27.44 -26.21
CA HIS A 294 4.95 26.42 -26.32
C HIS A 294 4.47 25.93 -24.96
N VAL A 295 5.36 25.88 -23.95
CA VAL A 295 5.00 25.60 -22.56
C VAL A 295 4.07 26.68 -22.00
N VAL A 296 4.46 27.96 -22.14
CA VAL A 296 3.64 29.10 -21.69
C VAL A 296 2.29 29.15 -22.40
N ALA A 297 2.24 28.77 -23.67
CA ALA A 297 0.99 28.69 -24.43
C ALA A 297 0.15 27.46 -24.04
N GLY A 298 0.58 26.62 -23.10
CA GLY A 298 -0.13 25.41 -22.67
C GLY A 298 -0.19 24.31 -23.70
N LEU A 299 0.73 24.31 -24.67
CA LEU A 299 0.83 23.30 -25.71
C LEU A 299 1.59 22.04 -25.24
N TYR A 300 2.42 22.21 -24.22
CA TYR A 300 3.21 21.15 -23.60
C TYR A 300 3.22 21.32 -22.09
N MET A 301 3.06 20.19 -21.36
CA MET A 301 3.33 20.15 -19.93
C MET A 301 4.74 19.54 -19.73
N PRO A 302 5.60 20.13 -18.89
CA PRO A 302 6.96 19.64 -18.67
C PRO A 302 7.03 18.25 -18.06
N GLU A 303 5.98 17.85 -17.35
CA GLU A 303 5.97 16.70 -16.44
C GLU A 303 5.65 15.35 -17.11
N ASN A 304 5.07 15.37 -18.31
CA ASN A 304 4.29 14.20 -18.74
C ASN A 304 4.80 13.39 -19.95
N LYS A 305 6.02 13.59 -20.49
CA LYS A 305 6.51 12.72 -21.58
C LYS A 305 7.97 12.34 -21.46
N LYS A 306 8.21 11.06 -21.34
CA LYS A 306 9.49 10.39 -21.23
C LYS A 306 10.10 10.17 -22.61
N TYR A 307 11.27 10.73 -22.86
CA TYR A 307 12.16 10.42 -23.97
C TYR A 307 13.45 9.81 -23.40
N GLU A 308 13.85 8.66 -23.88
CA GLU A 308 15.07 8.01 -23.42
C GLU A 308 16.30 8.66 -24.04
N ILE A 309 17.12 9.25 -23.21
CA ILE A 309 18.46 9.70 -23.61
C ILE A 309 19.35 8.44 -23.60
N PRO A 310 19.96 8.09 -24.73
CA PRO A 310 20.79 6.89 -24.80
C PRO A 310 21.82 6.81 -23.65
N GLY A 311 21.76 5.74 -22.87
CA GLY A 311 22.63 5.48 -21.72
C GLY A 311 22.22 6.10 -20.39
N THR A 312 21.03 6.72 -20.26
CA THR A 312 20.61 7.40 -19.03
C THR A 312 19.24 6.98 -18.47
N HIS A 313 18.44 6.18 -19.19
CA HIS A 313 17.04 5.88 -18.90
C HIS A 313 16.14 7.13 -18.73
N ILE A 314 16.56 8.29 -19.24
CA ILE A 314 15.80 9.54 -19.20
C ILE A 314 15.11 9.72 -20.55
N PHE A 315 13.80 9.92 -20.53
CA PHE A 315 12.98 10.10 -21.73
C PHE A 315 12.61 11.57 -21.95
N VAL A 316 12.99 12.14 -23.08
CA VAL A 316 12.69 13.52 -23.51
C VAL A 316 11.99 13.48 -24.87
N ASN A 317 10.95 14.30 -25.08
CA ASN A 317 10.15 14.26 -26.29
C ASN A 317 10.81 15.04 -27.46
N ASP A 318 10.69 14.52 -28.68
CA ASP A 318 11.26 15.07 -29.93
C ASP A 318 10.72 16.48 -30.29
N PHE A 319 9.60 16.90 -29.73
CA PHE A 319 8.97 18.20 -29.94
C PHE A 319 9.77 19.41 -29.39
N ARG A 320 10.75 19.19 -28.53
CA ARG A 320 11.58 20.25 -27.94
C ARG A 320 12.64 20.82 -28.90
N ARG A 321 12.98 20.06 -29.93
CA ARG A 321 14.06 20.43 -30.83
C ARG A 321 13.55 21.33 -31.96
N PHE A 322 13.89 22.63 -31.89
CA PHE A 322 13.82 23.51 -33.01
C PHE A 322 15.13 23.38 -33.83
N ASN A 323 15.01 23.10 -35.11
CA ASN A 323 16.15 23.18 -36.01
C ASN A 323 16.56 24.65 -36.24
N ASN A 324 17.79 24.88 -36.71
CA ASN A 324 18.23 26.22 -37.02
C ASN A 324 17.34 26.83 -38.10
N ALA A 325 16.93 28.09 -37.91
CA ALA A 325 16.00 28.82 -38.77
C ALA A 325 14.59 28.18 -38.90
N GLU A 326 14.24 27.18 -38.11
CA GLU A 326 12.88 26.64 -38.10
C GLU A 326 11.88 27.64 -37.55
N ILE A 327 10.70 27.69 -38.16
CA ILE A 327 9.59 28.56 -37.77
C ILE A 327 8.40 27.68 -37.40
N ARG A 328 7.81 27.94 -36.26
CA ARG A 328 6.52 27.35 -35.86
C ARG A 328 5.51 28.44 -35.52
N GLU A 329 4.27 28.26 -35.99
CA GLU A 329 3.16 29.10 -35.54
C GLU A 329 2.84 28.72 -34.08
N LEU A 330 2.67 29.75 -33.25
CA LEU A 330 2.34 29.58 -31.84
C LEU A 330 0.87 29.94 -31.61
N PRO A 331 -0.04 28.99 -31.52
CA PRO A 331 -1.45 29.28 -31.17
C PRO A 331 -1.51 29.70 -29.71
N PHE A 332 -1.61 30.98 -29.47
CA PHE A 332 -1.66 31.57 -28.15
C PHE A 332 -2.98 32.31 -27.93
N SER A 333 -3.59 32.05 -26.76
CA SER A 333 -4.63 32.85 -26.18
C SER A 333 -4.31 33.03 -24.69
N PRO A 334 -4.46 34.23 -24.14
CA PRO A 334 -4.11 34.49 -22.75
C PRO A 334 -5.10 33.76 -21.83
N LEU A 335 -4.61 32.72 -21.17
CA LEU A 335 -5.33 32.01 -20.13
C LEU A 335 -4.81 32.43 -18.75
N PRO A 336 -5.60 32.37 -17.70
CA PRO A 336 -5.12 32.59 -16.34
C PRO A 336 -3.91 31.71 -16.02
N HIS A 337 -2.95 32.27 -15.29
CA HIS A 337 -1.72 31.61 -14.94
C HIS A 337 -1.26 32.00 -13.53
N ASP A 338 -0.39 31.19 -12.97
CA ASP A 338 0.30 31.49 -11.73
C ASP A 338 1.46 32.48 -11.96
N ARG A 339 2.22 32.78 -10.91
CA ARG A 339 3.38 33.67 -10.96
C ARG A 339 4.52 33.16 -11.87
N ASP A 340 4.52 31.87 -12.17
CA ASP A 340 5.52 31.23 -13.02
C ASP A 340 5.05 31.08 -14.48
N PHE A 341 3.90 31.66 -14.82
CA PHE A 341 3.23 31.53 -16.12
C PHE A 341 2.85 30.10 -16.49
N SER A 342 2.61 29.27 -15.49
CA SER A 342 1.91 27.99 -15.68
C SER A 342 0.40 28.24 -15.65
N ILE A 343 -0.33 27.58 -16.56
CA ILE A 343 -1.78 27.79 -16.66
C ILE A 343 -2.43 27.37 -15.33
N ASP A 344 -3.26 28.26 -14.80
CA ASP A 344 -4.05 28.03 -13.58
C ASP A 344 -5.54 28.13 -13.87
N LEU A 345 -6.18 26.96 -13.92
CA LEU A 345 -7.63 26.81 -14.16
C LEU A 345 -8.42 26.60 -12.87
N HIS A 346 -7.83 26.85 -11.71
CA HIS A 346 -8.59 26.86 -10.46
C HIS A 346 -9.55 28.05 -10.40
N LYS A 347 -10.58 27.90 -9.59
CA LYS A 347 -11.45 28.99 -9.23
C LYS A 347 -10.73 29.94 -8.24
N PRO A 348 -10.76 31.29 -8.41
CA PRO A 348 -11.63 32.04 -9.29
C PRO A 348 -11.07 32.30 -10.70
N TYR A 349 -9.85 31.97 -10.99
CA TYR A 349 -9.13 32.37 -12.20
C TYR A 349 -9.84 31.92 -13.48
N ILE A 350 -10.30 30.70 -13.57
CA ILE A 350 -11.05 30.14 -14.70
C ILE A 350 -12.34 30.93 -14.99
N ASP A 351 -12.94 31.59 -13.97
CA ASP A 351 -14.17 32.34 -14.11
C ASP A 351 -13.97 33.62 -14.94
N SER A 352 -12.72 34.10 -15.12
CA SER A 352 -12.37 35.26 -15.95
C SER A 352 -12.36 34.92 -17.44
N ILE A 353 -12.32 33.63 -17.82
CA ILE A 353 -12.22 33.24 -19.22
C ILE A 353 -13.58 33.42 -19.91
N VAL A 354 -13.59 34.31 -20.90
CA VAL A 354 -14.73 34.51 -21.81
C VAL A 354 -14.41 33.83 -23.13
N ILE A 355 -15.37 33.05 -23.64
CA ILE A 355 -15.21 32.34 -24.92
C ILE A 355 -16.23 32.84 -25.93
N LYS A 356 -15.94 32.64 -27.23
CA LYS A 356 -16.84 32.99 -28.33
C LYS A 356 -17.94 31.91 -28.47
N SER A 357 -19.18 32.34 -28.55
CA SER A 357 -20.33 31.58 -28.98
C SER A 357 -20.29 31.30 -30.48
N ASP A 358 -20.97 30.27 -30.93
CA ASP A 358 -21.12 29.98 -32.38
C ASP A 358 -22.02 31.04 -33.07
N SER A 359 -22.91 31.69 -32.33
CA SER A 359 -23.69 32.82 -32.81
C SER A 359 -22.96 34.17 -32.81
N GLY A 360 -21.68 34.22 -32.35
CA GLY A 360 -20.83 35.41 -32.30
C GLY A 360 -20.94 36.23 -31.00
N GLY A 361 -21.70 35.77 -30.00
CA GLY A 361 -21.79 36.38 -28.69
C GLY A 361 -20.68 35.92 -27.73
N GLU A 362 -20.71 36.42 -26.49
CA GLU A 362 -19.86 36.00 -25.40
C GLU A 362 -20.55 34.93 -24.56
N MET A 363 -19.75 33.93 -24.15
CA MET A 363 -20.16 32.94 -23.19
C MET A 363 -19.28 33.00 -21.95
N ARG A 364 -19.88 32.81 -20.78
CA ARG A 364 -19.16 32.81 -19.49
C ARG A 364 -19.38 31.49 -18.78
N ARG A 365 -18.41 31.09 -17.98
CA ARG A 365 -18.49 29.86 -17.21
C ARG A 365 -19.62 29.93 -16.18
N VAL A 366 -20.34 28.84 -16.00
CA VAL A 366 -21.32 28.67 -14.90
C VAL A 366 -20.63 28.73 -13.56
N LYS A 367 -21.32 29.21 -12.51
CA LYS A 367 -20.69 29.48 -11.19
C LYS A 367 -20.36 28.21 -10.40
N GLU A 368 -21.01 27.11 -10.74
CA GLU A 368 -20.96 25.87 -10.02
C GLU A 368 -19.58 25.19 -10.10
N VAL A 369 -19.30 24.35 -9.08
CA VAL A 369 -18.18 23.42 -9.05
C VAL A 369 -18.70 22.00 -9.13
N MET A 370 -17.82 21.06 -9.48
CA MET A 370 -18.10 19.64 -9.56
C MET A 370 -18.40 19.06 -8.17
N ASP A 371 -19.22 18.04 -8.12
CA ASP A 371 -19.33 17.16 -6.96
C ASP A 371 -18.00 16.45 -6.73
N VAL A 372 -17.46 16.54 -5.51
CA VAL A 372 -16.20 15.88 -5.12
C VAL A 372 -16.21 14.37 -5.39
N TRP A 373 -17.38 13.75 -5.39
CA TRP A 373 -17.52 12.34 -5.76
C TRP A 373 -17.28 12.09 -7.25
N PHE A 374 -17.48 13.07 -8.10
CA PHE A 374 -17.06 12.98 -9.49
C PHE A 374 -15.55 13.01 -9.61
N ASP A 375 -14.88 13.91 -8.90
CA ASP A 375 -13.43 14.01 -8.90
C ASP A 375 -12.79 12.70 -8.43
N SER A 376 -13.26 12.14 -7.30
CA SER A 376 -12.74 10.88 -6.78
C SER A 376 -13.03 9.68 -7.69
N GLY A 377 -14.17 9.67 -8.37
CA GLY A 377 -14.51 8.64 -9.34
C GLY A 377 -13.77 8.75 -10.67
N ALA A 378 -13.31 9.97 -11.02
CA ALA A 378 -12.53 10.24 -12.23
C ALA A 378 -11.02 9.97 -12.05
N MET A 379 -10.55 9.73 -10.82
CA MET A 379 -9.14 9.60 -10.47
C MET A 379 -8.36 8.66 -11.40
N PRO A 380 -8.82 7.45 -11.76
CA PRO A 380 -8.06 6.53 -12.62
C PRO A 380 -7.80 7.04 -14.03
N PHE A 381 -8.50 8.09 -14.44
CA PHE A 381 -8.32 8.76 -15.73
C PHE A 381 -7.57 10.08 -15.56
N ALA A 382 -7.89 10.82 -14.49
CA ALA A 382 -7.33 12.13 -14.25
C ALA A 382 -5.84 12.10 -13.91
N GLU A 383 -5.37 11.11 -13.15
CA GLU A 383 -3.96 10.96 -12.78
C GLU A 383 -3.04 10.75 -13.99
N ASP A 384 -3.56 10.15 -15.05
CA ASP A 384 -2.84 9.91 -16.31
C ASP A 384 -3.18 10.93 -17.41
N HIS A 385 -3.95 12.00 -17.10
CA HIS A 385 -4.45 13.01 -18.03
C HIS A 385 -5.10 12.36 -19.29
N TYR A 386 -5.85 11.29 -19.07
CA TYR A 386 -6.56 10.57 -20.13
C TYR A 386 -7.71 11.43 -20.71
N PRO A 387 -7.97 11.47 -22.03
CA PRO A 387 -7.35 10.64 -23.08
C PRO A 387 -6.17 11.31 -23.79
N PHE A 388 -5.69 12.47 -23.34
CA PHE A 388 -4.69 13.31 -24.02
C PHE A 388 -3.29 12.75 -23.85
N GLU A 389 -3.00 12.21 -22.66
CA GLU A 389 -1.72 11.57 -22.33
C GLU A 389 -1.95 10.14 -21.87
N ASN A 390 -0.92 9.33 -21.82
CA ASN A 390 -0.89 7.95 -21.32
C ASN A 390 -2.05 7.03 -21.78
N LYS A 391 -2.75 7.40 -22.87
CA LYS A 391 -3.94 6.68 -23.36
C LYS A 391 -3.70 5.18 -23.54
N LYS A 392 -2.54 4.79 -24.08
CA LYS A 392 -2.21 3.37 -24.31
C LYS A 392 -2.03 2.61 -22.99
N TYR A 393 -1.46 3.28 -21.98
CA TYR A 393 -1.30 2.69 -20.65
C TYR A 393 -2.65 2.47 -19.98
N VAL A 394 -3.48 3.52 -19.90
CA VAL A 394 -4.82 3.42 -19.31
C VAL A 394 -5.67 2.36 -20.03
N ASP A 395 -5.68 2.37 -21.37
CA ASP A 395 -6.50 1.44 -22.16
C ASP A 395 -6.10 -0.05 -22.01
N LYS A 396 -4.83 -0.34 -21.68
CA LYS A 396 -4.31 -1.71 -21.67
C LYS A 396 -3.91 -2.25 -20.30
N ILE A 397 -3.47 -1.37 -19.39
CA ILE A 397 -2.81 -1.76 -18.13
C ILE A 397 -3.46 -1.06 -16.93
N GLY A 398 -3.59 0.27 -16.96
CA GLY A 398 -4.00 1.09 -15.82
C GLY A 398 -5.47 0.94 -15.45
N PHE A 399 -6.33 0.54 -16.40
CA PHE A 399 -7.76 0.40 -16.18
C PHE A 399 -8.32 -0.90 -16.81
N PRO A 400 -9.18 -1.66 -16.11
CA PRO A 400 -9.65 -1.48 -14.72
C PRO A 400 -8.56 -1.82 -13.69
N ALA A 401 -8.66 -1.27 -12.47
CA ALA A 401 -7.79 -1.64 -11.37
C ALA A 401 -7.91 -3.14 -11.05
N ASP A 402 -6.80 -3.78 -10.68
CA ASP A 402 -6.83 -5.19 -10.30
C ASP A 402 -7.54 -5.41 -8.97
N PHE A 403 -7.40 -4.47 -8.02
CA PHE A 403 -7.94 -4.58 -6.68
C PHE A 403 -8.18 -3.21 -6.05
N ILE A 404 -9.31 -3.08 -5.32
CA ILE A 404 -9.57 -1.95 -4.41
C ILE A 404 -10.16 -2.45 -3.10
N SER A 405 -10.06 -1.65 -2.03
CA SER A 405 -10.68 -1.96 -0.74
C SER A 405 -11.08 -0.70 0.00
N GLU A 406 -12.29 -0.68 0.52
CA GLU A 406 -12.82 0.34 1.42
C GLU A 406 -14.00 -0.21 2.23
N ALA A 407 -14.55 0.60 3.15
CA ALA A 407 -15.66 0.21 3.98
C ALA A 407 -16.99 0.15 3.22
N VAL A 408 -17.95 -0.55 3.80
CA VAL A 408 -19.26 -0.87 3.18
C VAL A 408 -20.10 0.36 2.81
N ASP A 409 -19.88 1.50 3.45
CA ASP A 409 -20.53 2.75 3.09
C ASP A 409 -20.14 3.23 1.69
N GLN A 410 -18.94 2.87 1.21
CA GLN A 410 -18.45 3.22 -0.14
C GLN A 410 -19.19 2.52 -1.28
N THR A 411 -20.05 1.58 -1.00
CA THR A 411 -21.04 1.07 -1.99
C THR A 411 -21.98 2.16 -2.49
N ARG A 412 -22.16 3.24 -1.72
CA ARG A 412 -22.90 4.47 -2.08
C ARG A 412 -22.01 5.71 -2.16
N GLY A 413 -20.71 5.52 -2.34
CA GLY A 413 -19.70 6.55 -2.46
C GLY A 413 -18.68 6.16 -3.53
N TRP A 414 -17.43 5.95 -3.16
CA TRP A 414 -16.31 5.78 -4.09
C TRP A 414 -16.45 4.56 -5.02
N PHE A 415 -16.89 3.41 -4.52
CA PHE A 415 -17.11 2.24 -5.39
C PHE A 415 -18.11 2.54 -6.51
N TYR A 416 -19.21 3.23 -6.15
CA TYR A 416 -20.22 3.62 -7.12
C TYR A 416 -19.67 4.63 -8.13
N THR A 417 -18.99 5.68 -7.68
CA THR A 417 -18.53 6.75 -8.58
C THR A 417 -17.44 6.28 -9.53
N LEU A 418 -16.50 5.44 -9.09
CA LEU A 418 -15.56 4.76 -9.97
C LEU A 418 -16.28 3.94 -11.05
N HIS A 419 -17.22 3.11 -10.63
CA HIS A 419 -17.97 2.24 -11.53
C HIS A 419 -18.85 3.03 -12.50
N ALA A 420 -19.46 4.11 -12.03
CA ALA A 420 -20.29 5.02 -12.84
C ALA A 420 -19.45 5.68 -13.94
N ILE A 421 -18.29 6.27 -13.60
CA ILE A 421 -17.44 6.96 -14.56
C ILE A 421 -16.84 5.99 -15.57
N GLY A 422 -16.34 4.81 -15.13
CA GLY A 422 -15.89 3.78 -16.04
C GLY A 422 -16.95 3.35 -17.05
N THR A 423 -18.19 3.23 -16.61
CA THR A 423 -19.33 2.87 -17.46
C THR A 423 -19.73 4.02 -18.41
N LEU A 424 -19.73 5.27 -17.92
CA LEU A 424 -19.98 6.49 -18.73
C LEU A 424 -18.98 6.60 -19.89
N LEU A 425 -17.69 6.38 -19.61
CA LEU A 425 -16.64 6.41 -20.62
C LEU A 425 -16.61 5.16 -21.52
N SER A 426 -17.57 4.25 -21.37
CA SER A 426 -17.62 2.98 -22.08
C SER A 426 -16.38 2.08 -21.90
N LYS A 427 -15.71 2.22 -20.76
CA LYS A 427 -14.57 1.39 -20.34
C LYS A 427 -15.00 0.15 -19.55
N GLY A 428 -16.24 0.12 -19.07
CA GLY A 428 -16.81 -0.97 -18.28
C GLY A 428 -16.52 -0.86 -16.79
N ARG A 429 -16.34 -2.00 -16.12
CA ARG A 429 -16.06 -2.05 -14.68
C ARG A 429 -14.77 -1.31 -14.34
N ALA A 430 -14.76 -0.55 -13.23
CA ALA A 430 -13.59 0.21 -12.83
C ALA A 430 -12.54 -0.61 -12.07
N PHE A 431 -12.93 -1.75 -11.52
CA PHE A 431 -12.07 -2.66 -10.76
C PHE A 431 -12.48 -4.11 -10.99
N LYS A 432 -11.52 -5.03 -10.87
CA LYS A 432 -11.73 -6.47 -11.06
C LYS A 432 -12.16 -7.14 -9.77
N ASN A 433 -11.52 -6.78 -8.66
CA ASN A 433 -11.72 -7.35 -7.34
C ASN A 433 -11.90 -6.25 -6.30
N VAL A 434 -12.77 -6.47 -5.32
CA VAL A 434 -12.99 -5.54 -4.22
C VAL A 434 -13.20 -6.28 -2.90
N ILE A 435 -12.47 -5.86 -1.87
CA ILE A 435 -12.76 -6.24 -0.49
C ILE A 435 -13.55 -5.11 0.14
N CYS A 436 -14.80 -5.40 0.48
CA CYS A 436 -15.70 -4.46 1.14
C CYS A 436 -15.65 -4.68 2.65
N LEU A 437 -15.13 -3.72 3.40
CA LEU A 437 -14.82 -3.87 4.82
C LEU A 437 -16.05 -3.55 5.70
N GLY A 438 -16.22 -4.34 6.75
CA GLY A 438 -17.14 -4.06 7.86
C GLY A 438 -16.61 -2.96 8.80
N HIS A 439 -17.45 -2.50 9.70
CA HIS A 439 -17.08 -1.49 10.69
C HIS A 439 -16.31 -2.09 11.88
N ILE A 440 -15.42 -1.30 12.47
CA ILE A 440 -14.84 -1.61 13.77
C ILE A 440 -15.72 -0.95 14.83
N LEU A 441 -16.24 -1.78 15.73
CA LEU A 441 -17.13 -1.41 16.83
C LEU A 441 -16.38 -1.51 18.16
N ASP A 442 -16.90 -0.91 19.23
CA ASP A 442 -16.37 -1.16 20.56
C ASP A 442 -16.62 -2.60 21.02
N LYS A 443 -16.10 -2.98 22.16
CA LYS A 443 -16.23 -4.36 22.68
C LYS A 443 -17.67 -4.80 22.93
N GLU A 444 -18.59 -3.85 23.16
CA GLU A 444 -20.02 -4.07 23.30
C GLU A 444 -20.77 -4.10 21.97
N GLY A 445 -20.09 -3.95 20.83
CA GLY A 445 -20.69 -3.95 19.50
C GLY A 445 -21.36 -2.62 19.10
N LYS A 446 -21.05 -1.53 19.79
CA LYS A 446 -21.59 -0.20 19.48
C LYS A 446 -20.63 0.57 18.57
N LYS A 447 -21.20 1.43 17.72
CA LYS A 447 -20.40 2.30 16.84
C LYS A 447 -19.57 3.26 17.69
N MET A 448 -18.27 3.31 17.40
CA MET A 448 -17.35 4.25 18.03
C MET A 448 -17.63 5.68 17.58
N SER A 449 -17.70 6.62 18.52
CA SER A 449 -17.77 8.05 18.20
C SER A 449 -17.09 8.88 19.29
N LYS A 450 -16.53 10.05 18.90
CA LYS A 450 -15.92 10.98 19.84
C LYS A 450 -16.92 11.52 20.86
N SER A 451 -18.19 11.64 20.47
CA SER A 451 -19.27 12.16 21.33
C SER A 451 -19.67 11.19 22.42
N THR A 452 -19.49 9.88 22.24
CA THR A 452 -19.79 8.83 23.23
C THR A 452 -18.58 8.43 24.06
N GLY A 453 -17.37 8.89 23.70
CA GLY A 453 -16.14 8.61 24.42
C GLY A 453 -15.63 7.16 24.31
N ASN A 454 -16.22 6.34 23.42
CA ASN A 454 -15.87 4.93 23.23
C ASN A 454 -14.89 4.69 22.08
N VAL A 455 -14.19 5.72 21.62
CA VAL A 455 -13.20 5.61 20.54
C VAL A 455 -11.91 5.02 21.07
N VAL A 456 -11.44 3.95 20.44
CA VAL A 456 -10.10 3.41 20.67
C VAL A 456 -9.10 4.18 19.82
N ASN A 457 -8.04 4.67 20.45
CA ASN A 457 -6.96 5.35 19.75
C ASN A 457 -6.00 4.32 19.11
N PRO A 458 -5.89 4.26 17.78
CA PRO A 458 -5.02 3.28 17.14
C PRO A 458 -3.53 3.45 17.52
N TRP A 459 -3.06 4.69 17.72
CA TRP A 459 -1.67 4.96 18.09
C TRP A 459 -1.31 4.37 19.45
N GLU A 460 -2.19 4.51 20.46
CA GLU A 460 -1.99 3.90 21.77
C GLU A 460 -1.90 2.37 21.68
N MET A 461 -2.71 1.75 20.81
CA MET A 461 -2.67 0.32 20.59
C MET A 461 -1.40 -0.11 19.87
N MET A 462 -0.94 0.69 18.90
CA MET A 462 0.31 0.43 18.19
C MET A 462 1.53 0.55 19.12
N ASP A 463 1.55 1.57 20.00
CA ASP A 463 2.63 1.75 20.97
C ASP A 463 2.68 0.62 22.01
N LYS A 464 1.52 0.09 22.38
CA LYS A 464 1.42 -0.97 23.40
C LYS A 464 1.70 -2.37 22.87
N TYR A 465 1.20 -2.70 21.70
CA TYR A 465 1.20 -4.07 21.15
C TYR A 465 2.01 -4.21 19.86
N GLY A 466 2.42 -3.12 19.27
CA GLY A 466 3.00 -3.08 17.92
C GLY A 466 1.93 -3.06 16.82
N VAL A 467 2.26 -2.37 15.72
CA VAL A 467 1.34 -2.23 14.58
C VAL A 467 0.99 -3.57 13.93
N ASP A 468 1.93 -4.52 13.91
CA ASP A 468 1.71 -5.83 13.30
C ASP A 468 0.70 -6.68 14.07
N ALA A 469 0.64 -6.53 15.39
CA ALA A 469 -0.37 -7.22 16.18
C ALA A 469 -1.78 -6.69 15.85
N LEU A 470 -1.93 -5.37 15.72
CA LEU A 470 -3.19 -4.74 15.34
C LEU A 470 -3.60 -5.12 13.92
N ARG A 471 -2.65 -5.08 12.96
CA ARG A 471 -2.89 -5.52 11.57
C ARG A 471 -3.32 -6.99 11.51
N PHE A 472 -2.58 -7.87 12.15
CA PHE A 472 -2.89 -9.29 12.15
C PHE A 472 -4.23 -9.59 12.83
N TRP A 473 -4.60 -8.85 13.89
CA TRP A 473 -5.92 -8.91 14.49
C TRP A 473 -7.02 -8.61 13.48
N MET A 474 -6.89 -7.53 12.70
CA MET A 474 -7.87 -7.13 11.69
C MET A 474 -8.10 -8.20 10.63
N TYR A 475 -7.05 -8.96 10.27
CA TYR A 475 -7.14 -10.03 9.26
C TYR A 475 -7.64 -11.37 9.81
N SER A 476 -7.47 -11.64 11.13
CA SER A 476 -7.66 -12.98 11.70
C SER A 476 -8.91 -13.15 12.56
N VAL A 477 -9.57 -12.06 12.97
CA VAL A 477 -10.67 -12.11 13.92
C VAL A 477 -11.96 -12.65 13.29
N ASN A 478 -12.37 -12.11 12.14
CA ASN A 478 -13.50 -12.55 11.33
C ASN A 478 -13.32 -12.15 9.86
N HIS A 479 -14.30 -12.44 9.00
CA HIS A 479 -14.23 -12.03 7.59
C HIS A 479 -14.12 -10.52 7.45
N PRO A 480 -13.42 -10.01 6.42
CA PRO A 480 -13.24 -8.58 6.20
C PRO A 480 -14.55 -7.79 6.16
N GLY A 481 -15.60 -8.34 5.56
CA GLY A 481 -16.91 -7.70 5.43
C GLY A 481 -17.76 -7.67 6.71
N ASP A 482 -17.38 -8.45 7.74
CA ASP A 482 -18.09 -8.47 9.00
C ASP A 482 -17.64 -7.33 9.90
N SER A 483 -18.58 -6.78 10.67
CA SER A 483 -18.21 -5.84 11.72
C SER A 483 -17.38 -6.53 12.80
N LYS A 484 -16.34 -5.83 13.28
CA LYS A 484 -15.38 -6.35 14.26
C LYS A 484 -15.54 -5.63 15.60
N ASN A 485 -15.84 -6.37 16.65
CA ASN A 485 -15.82 -5.84 18.01
C ASN A 485 -14.38 -5.77 18.50
N PHE A 486 -13.89 -4.58 18.77
CA PHE A 486 -12.53 -4.40 19.24
C PHE A 486 -12.42 -4.71 20.72
N ASP A 487 -11.70 -5.77 21.06
CA ASP A 487 -11.31 -6.11 22.41
C ASP A 487 -9.78 -6.21 22.47
N GLU A 488 -9.18 -5.36 23.29
CA GLU A 488 -7.74 -5.27 23.50
C GLU A 488 -7.11 -6.59 23.92
N LYS A 489 -7.84 -7.42 24.67
CA LYS A 489 -7.37 -8.77 25.09
C LYS A 489 -7.10 -9.67 23.91
N THR A 490 -7.88 -9.54 22.84
CA THR A 490 -7.70 -10.36 21.63
C THR A 490 -6.47 -9.95 20.82
N VAL A 491 -6.05 -8.69 20.90
CA VAL A 491 -4.78 -8.23 20.34
C VAL A 491 -3.61 -8.80 21.15
N ASP A 492 -3.68 -8.72 22.48
CA ASP A 492 -2.68 -9.29 23.39
C ASP A 492 -2.48 -10.82 23.18
N GLU A 493 -3.57 -11.55 22.91
CA GLU A 493 -3.49 -12.98 22.56
C GLU A 493 -2.69 -13.23 21.29
N ILE A 494 -2.78 -12.35 20.29
CA ILE A 494 -1.98 -12.47 19.06
C ILE A 494 -0.50 -12.28 19.36
N VAL A 495 -0.15 -11.27 20.16
CA VAL A 495 1.23 -11.07 20.61
C VAL A 495 1.76 -12.34 21.29
N LYS A 496 1.00 -12.91 22.22
CA LYS A 496 1.40 -14.10 23.00
C LYS A 496 1.48 -15.37 22.15
N ARG A 497 0.47 -15.61 21.32
CA ARG A 497 0.28 -16.90 20.63
C ARG A 497 0.81 -16.95 19.20
N LEU A 498 1.26 -15.84 18.66
CA LEU A 498 1.91 -15.81 17.35
C LEU A 498 3.34 -15.27 17.48
N PHE A 499 3.48 -14.00 17.80
CA PHE A 499 4.80 -13.34 17.73
C PHE A 499 5.76 -13.84 18.81
N ASN A 500 5.33 -13.93 20.07
CA ASN A 500 6.18 -14.47 21.13
C ASN A 500 6.53 -15.93 20.91
N MET A 501 5.59 -16.72 20.38
CA MET A 501 5.87 -18.12 20.06
C MET A 501 6.91 -18.27 18.97
N LEU A 502 6.78 -17.52 17.86
CA LEU A 502 7.79 -17.52 16.79
C LEU A 502 9.14 -17.00 17.28
N SER A 503 9.14 -15.94 18.07
CA SER A 503 10.36 -15.39 18.68
C SER A 503 11.04 -16.42 19.59
N ASN A 504 10.28 -17.17 20.37
CA ASN A 504 10.82 -18.25 21.20
C ASN A 504 11.39 -19.40 20.36
N VAL A 505 10.76 -19.73 19.23
CA VAL A 505 11.30 -20.73 18.28
C VAL A 505 12.62 -20.23 17.70
N TYR A 506 12.69 -18.96 17.28
CA TYR A 506 13.90 -18.37 16.77
C TYR A 506 15.01 -18.32 17.84
N SER A 507 14.72 -17.85 19.06
CA SER A 507 15.71 -17.79 20.15
C SER A 507 16.27 -19.18 20.51
N PHE A 508 15.42 -20.21 20.46
CA PHE A 508 15.89 -21.58 20.66
C PHE A 508 16.77 -22.06 19.50
N TYR A 509 16.39 -21.76 18.27
CA TYR A 509 17.22 -22.04 17.09
C TYR A 509 18.57 -21.33 17.19
N GLU A 510 18.58 -20.05 17.50
CA GLU A 510 19.78 -19.21 17.60
C GLU A 510 20.77 -19.74 18.65
N LEU A 511 20.25 -20.26 19.77
CA LEU A 511 21.06 -20.80 20.86
C LEU A 511 21.96 -21.96 20.40
N TYR A 512 21.50 -22.76 19.42
CA TYR A 512 22.22 -23.94 18.93
C TYR A 512 22.78 -23.77 17.52
N ALA A 513 22.43 -22.73 16.82
CA ALA A 513 23.00 -22.38 15.52
C ALA A 513 24.38 -21.73 15.72
N ASP A 514 25.43 -22.52 15.49
CA ASP A 514 26.79 -22.00 15.58
C ASP A 514 27.05 -20.92 14.55
N LYS A 515 27.37 -19.71 15.00
CA LYS A 515 27.68 -18.54 14.15
C LYS A 515 28.84 -18.79 13.18
N ASN A 516 29.75 -19.70 13.52
CA ASN A 516 30.91 -20.04 12.68
C ASN A 516 30.61 -21.13 11.63
N GLN A 517 29.47 -21.86 11.75
CA GLN A 517 29.05 -22.88 10.81
C GLN A 517 27.97 -22.43 9.83
N ASN A 518 27.60 -21.14 9.78
CA ASN A 518 26.58 -20.58 8.87
C ASN A 518 26.80 -20.98 7.39
N GLY A 519 28.03 -21.29 6.97
CA GLY A 519 28.31 -21.83 5.64
C GLY A 519 27.89 -23.30 5.45
N LYS A 520 27.83 -24.12 6.52
CA LYS A 520 27.42 -25.52 6.46
C LYS A 520 25.90 -25.72 6.71
N ILE A 521 25.30 -24.84 7.52
CA ILE A 521 23.87 -24.92 7.89
C ILE A 521 22.98 -24.35 6.79
N GLY A 522 23.51 -23.58 5.82
CA GLY A 522 22.60 -22.79 5.05
C GLY A 522 22.89 -22.35 3.64
N ALA A 523 23.75 -22.99 2.90
CA ALA A 523 23.96 -22.61 1.49
C ALA A 523 22.86 -23.06 0.52
N GLY A 524 21.88 -23.89 0.93
CA GLY A 524 20.77 -24.36 0.10
C GLY A 524 19.50 -23.56 0.34
N ALA A 525 18.86 -23.09 -0.75
CA ALA A 525 17.51 -22.49 -0.71
C ALA A 525 16.40 -23.53 -0.48
N ASP A 526 16.70 -24.79 -0.71
CA ASP A 526 15.72 -25.88 -0.71
C ASP A 526 15.44 -26.45 0.69
N ALA A 527 14.24 -26.99 0.85
CA ALA A 527 13.85 -27.71 2.05
C ALA A 527 14.82 -28.89 2.26
N PRO A 528 15.33 -29.13 3.49
CA PRO A 528 16.22 -30.25 3.74
C PRO A 528 15.48 -31.58 3.57
N GLU A 529 16.11 -32.55 2.94
CA GLU A 529 15.64 -33.94 2.97
C GLU A 529 15.97 -34.56 4.35
N SER A 530 14.96 -35.08 5.00
CA SER A 530 15.08 -35.72 6.31
C SER A 530 14.23 -36.97 6.40
N GLU A 531 14.75 -38.01 6.96
CA GLU A 531 13.99 -39.24 7.29
C GLU A 531 13.26 -39.13 8.65
N ASN A 532 13.61 -38.14 9.47
CA ASN A 532 12.98 -37.93 10.77
C ASN A 532 11.50 -37.55 10.59
N ILE A 533 10.63 -38.28 11.26
CA ILE A 533 9.17 -38.10 11.12
C ILE A 533 8.68 -36.70 11.51
N LEU A 534 9.30 -36.05 12.49
CA LEU A 534 8.95 -34.70 12.91
C LEU A 534 9.35 -33.67 11.85
N ASP A 535 10.53 -33.82 11.21
CA ASP A 535 10.96 -32.93 10.13
C ASP A 535 10.06 -33.09 8.91
N ARG A 536 9.79 -34.33 8.49
CA ARG A 536 8.87 -34.64 7.38
C ARG A 536 7.48 -34.07 7.64
N TRP A 537 7.00 -34.21 8.89
CA TRP A 537 5.71 -33.69 9.27
C TRP A 537 5.64 -32.16 9.22
N ILE A 538 6.59 -31.47 9.85
CA ILE A 538 6.53 -29.99 9.88
C ILE A 538 6.74 -29.38 8.50
N LEU A 539 7.60 -29.97 7.65
CA LEU A 539 7.77 -29.56 6.26
C LEU A 539 6.49 -29.80 5.43
N SER A 540 5.80 -30.92 5.65
CA SER A 540 4.52 -31.20 4.99
C SER A 540 3.41 -30.25 5.46
N ARG A 541 3.37 -29.87 6.75
CA ARG A 541 2.49 -28.83 7.30
C ARG A 541 2.79 -27.46 6.72
N LEU A 542 4.08 -27.10 6.55
CA LEU A 542 4.50 -25.86 5.92
C LEU A 542 4.07 -25.79 4.45
N ALA A 543 4.21 -26.90 3.73
CA ALA A 543 3.75 -27.00 2.34
C ALA A 543 2.22 -26.87 2.25
N GLU A 544 1.47 -27.48 3.17
CA GLU A 544 0.01 -27.33 3.25
C GLU A 544 -0.40 -25.89 3.55
N LEU A 545 0.26 -25.21 4.50
CA LEU A 545 0.05 -23.80 4.81
C LEU A 545 0.34 -22.93 3.60
N THR A 546 1.51 -23.13 2.95
CA THR A 546 1.92 -22.34 1.77
C THR A 546 0.90 -22.48 0.65
N ARG A 547 0.45 -23.70 0.34
CA ARG A 547 -0.57 -23.93 -0.69
C ARG A 547 -1.90 -23.27 -0.35
N LEU A 548 -2.35 -23.39 0.91
CA LEU A 548 -3.59 -22.78 1.37
C LEU A 548 -3.50 -21.25 1.30
N ALA A 549 -2.39 -20.66 1.78
CA ALA A 549 -2.18 -19.24 1.76
C ALA A 549 -2.17 -18.70 0.32
N THR A 550 -1.45 -19.34 -0.60
CA THR A 550 -1.43 -18.98 -2.01
C THR A 550 -2.83 -18.98 -2.61
N LEU A 551 -3.53 -20.12 -2.49
CA LEU A 551 -4.87 -20.26 -3.06
C LEU A 551 -5.86 -19.24 -2.52
N LYS A 552 -5.81 -18.98 -1.22
CA LYS A 552 -6.75 -18.07 -0.57
C LYS A 552 -6.44 -16.60 -0.83
N LEU A 553 -5.16 -16.21 -0.80
CA LEU A 553 -4.76 -14.84 -1.11
C LEU A 553 -4.99 -14.50 -2.58
N ASP A 554 -4.78 -15.43 -3.51
CA ASP A 554 -5.13 -15.25 -4.91
C ASP A 554 -6.64 -15.03 -5.12
N ALA A 555 -7.46 -15.58 -4.21
CA ALA A 555 -8.91 -15.35 -4.18
C ALA A 555 -9.33 -14.18 -3.28
N TYR A 556 -8.40 -13.34 -2.81
CA TYR A 556 -8.64 -12.21 -1.88
C TYR A 556 -9.29 -12.60 -0.54
N LYS A 557 -9.11 -13.86 -0.09
CA LYS A 557 -9.60 -14.37 1.18
C LYS A 557 -8.49 -14.32 2.23
N LEU A 558 -8.62 -13.44 3.21
CA LEU A 558 -7.55 -13.07 4.14
C LEU A 558 -7.62 -13.85 5.46
N LEU A 559 -8.82 -14.22 5.89
CA LEU A 559 -9.05 -14.80 7.21
C LEU A 559 -8.38 -16.17 7.37
N GLU A 560 -8.58 -17.05 6.41
CA GLU A 560 -8.11 -18.44 6.49
C GLU A 560 -6.58 -18.54 6.51
N PRO A 561 -5.82 -17.81 5.65
CA PRO A 561 -4.36 -17.81 5.72
C PRO A 561 -3.82 -17.29 7.04
N ALA A 562 -4.42 -16.21 7.57
CA ALA A 562 -4.00 -15.65 8.85
C ALA A 562 -4.20 -16.65 9.99
N ARG A 563 -5.37 -17.29 10.08
CA ARG A 563 -5.65 -18.32 11.09
C ARG A 563 -4.76 -19.54 10.94
N ALA A 564 -4.59 -20.04 9.72
CA ALA A 564 -3.74 -21.20 9.46
C ALA A 564 -2.27 -20.94 9.83
N THR A 565 -1.77 -19.70 9.66
CA THR A 565 -0.42 -19.31 10.08
C THR A 565 -0.28 -19.38 11.62
N ARG A 566 -1.30 -18.97 12.36
CA ARG A 566 -1.31 -19.07 13.82
C ARG A 566 -1.35 -20.53 14.28
N GLU A 567 -2.20 -21.35 13.67
CA GLU A 567 -2.28 -22.80 13.94
C GLU A 567 -0.96 -23.50 13.63
N PHE A 568 -0.32 -23.14 12.52
CA PHE A 568 0.99 -23.68 12.17
C PHE A 568 2.07 -23.26 13.18
N THR A 569 2.00 -22.04 13.69
CA THR A 569 2.95 -21.57 14.74
C THR A 569 2.80 -22.38 16.02
N ASP A 570 1.57 -22.75 16.39
CA ASP A 570 1.32 -23.65 17.52
C ASP A 570 1.92 -25.04 17.26
N ASP A 571 1.71 -25.63 16.11
CA ASP A 571 2.30 -26.90 15.69
C ASP A 571 3.84 -26.85 15.74
N LEU A 572 4.44 -25.79 15.22
CA LEU A 572 5.89 -25.58 15.20
C LEU A 572 6.48 -25.48 16.60
N SER A 573 5.87 -24.69 17.47
CA SER A 573 6.38 -24.43 18.82
C SER A 573 6.09 -25.58 19.78
N THR A 574 4.82 -26.02 19.86
CA THR A 574 4.36 -26.92 20.91
C THR A 574 4.61 -28.40 20.58
N TRP A 575 4.73 -28.75 19.30
CA TRP A 575 5.00 -30.12 18.87
C TRP A 575 6.38 -30.28 18.27
N TYR A 576 6.66 -29.64 17.15
CA TYR A 576 7.92 -29.86 16.46
C TYR A 576 9.11 -29.48 17.32
N LEU A 577 9.23 -28.24 17.76
CA LEU A 577 10.38 -27.78 18.53
C LEU A 577 10.49 -28.47 19.88
N ARG A 578 9.39 -28.54 20.61
CA ARG A 578 9.39 -29.20 21.93
C ARG A 578 9.86 -30.66 21.86
N ARG A 579 9.41 -31.39 20.84
CA ARG A 579 9.76 -32.82 20.66
C ARG A 579 11.17 -32.98 20.08
N SER A 580 11.68 -31.99 19.37
CA SER A 580 13.01 -32.04 18.77
C SER A 580 14.12 -31.51 19.68
N ARG A 581 13.81 -31.01 20.90
CA ARG A 581 14.80 -30.35 21.78
C ARG A 581 16.04 -31.17 22.03
N ASP A 582 15.93 -32.47 22.21
CA ASP A 582 17.05 -33.35 22.49
C ASP A 582 17.95 -33.51 21.26
N ARG A 583 17.40 -33.46 20.05
CA ARG A 583 18.15 -33.46 18.79
C ARG A 583 19.09 -32.25 18.67
N PHE A 584 18.62 -31.06 19.08
CA PHE A 584 19.46 -29.85 19.09
C PHE A 584 20.63 -29.91 20.08
N LYS A 585 20.49 -30.74 21.12
CA LYS A 585 21.51 -30.96 22.17
C LYS A 585 22.37 -32.18 21.89
N SER A 586 22.04 -32.98 20.89
CA SER A 586 22.69 -34.25 20.59
C SER A 586 24.13 -34.05 20.14
N ASP A 587 24.96 -35.03 20.44
CA ASP A 587 26.31 -35.19 19.88
C ASP A 587 26.27 -35.76 18.45
N ASP A 588 25.11 -36.28 18.00
CA ASP A 588 24.87 -36.64 16.61
C ASP A 588 24.72 -35.35 15.76
N MET A 589 25.84 -34.99 15.14
CA MET A 589 25.95 -33.76 14.36
C MET A 589 25.12 -33.77 13.09
N ASP A 590 24.82 -34.93 12.52
CA ASP A 590 24.02 -35.06 11.31
C ASP A 590 22.53 -34.79 11.62
N ASP A 591 21.97 -35.46 12.64
CA ASP A 591 20.59 -35.24 13.08
C ASP A 591 20.39 -33.81 13.63
N LYS A 592 21.35 -33.29 14.39
CA LYS A 592 21.37 -31.90 14.86
C LYS A 592 21.32 -30.91 13.70
N THR A 593 22.17 -31.12 12.70
CA THR A 593 22.24 -30.25 11.52
C THR A 593 20.92 -30.27 10.73
N LEU A 594 20.31 -31.46 10.58
CA LEU A 594 19.00 -31.59 9.93
C LEU A 594 17.91 -30.84 10.70
N ALA A 595 17.86 -30.97 12.02
CA ALA A 595 16.90 -30.25 12.86
C ALA A 595 17.08 -28.72 12.75
N LEU A 596 18.32 -28.23 12.75
CA LEU A 596 18.64 -26.80 12.56
C LEU A 596 18.25 -26.29 11.16
N ARG A 597 18.60 -27.03 10.10
CA ARG A 597 18.25 -26.68 8.72
C ARG A 597 16.74 -26.66 8.52
N THR A 598 16.03 -27.66 9.05
CA THR A 598 14.56 -27.70 8.97
C THR A 598 13.94 -26.50 9.67
N THR A 599 14.37 -26.20 10.90
CA THR A 599 13.86 -25.05 11.66
C THR A 599 14.12 -23.73 10.92
N ARG A 600 15.33 -23.55 10.41
CA ARG A 600 15.67 -22.35 9.62
C ARG A 600 14.82 -22.21 8.37
N HIS A 601 14.64 -23.28 7.59
CA HIS A 601 13.82 -23.27 6.39
C HIS A 601 12.36 -22.90 6.72
N VAL A 602 11.83 -23.46 7.82
CA VAL A 602 10.47 -23.16 8.31
C VAL A 602 10.36 -21.67 8.67
N LEU A 603 11.27 -21.13 9.47
CA LEU A 603 11.26 -19.72 9.89
C LEU A 603 11.38 -18.77 8.69
N LEU A 604 12.26 -19.10 7.73
CA LEU A 604 12.43 -18.32 6.50
C LEU A 604 11.16 -18.31 5.65
N THR A 605 10.49 -19.45 5.50
CA THR A 605 9.25 -19.54 4.73
C THR A 605 8.09 -18.85 5.44
N VAL A 606 7.98 -19.03 6.76
CA VAL A 606 6.95 -18.35 7.58
C VAL A 606 7.12 -16.84 7.54
N SER A 607 8.36 -16.31 7.55
CA SER A 607 8.57 -14.86 7.42
C SER A 607 8.02 -14.32 6.08
N LYS A 608 8.22 -15.04 4.98
CA LYS A 608 7.64 -14.69 3.67
C LYS A 608 6.11 -14.74 3.67
N LEU A 609 5.52 -15.77 4.28
CA LEU A 609 4.06 -15.92 4.38
C LEU A 609 3.43 -14.84 5.28
N LEU A 610 4.15 -14.39 6.31
CA LEU A 610 3.71 -13.33 7.21
C LEU A 610 3.85 -11.92 6.64
N ALA A 611 4.73 -11.70 5.66
CA ALA A 611 5.05 -10.38 5.15
C ALA A 611 3.82 -9.54 4.74
N PRO A 612 2.78 -10.07 4.08
CA PRO A 612 1.57 -9.30 3.77
C PRO A 612 0.75 -8.89 5.02
N PHE A 613 0.82 -9.68 6.10
CA PHE A 613 0.00 -9.48 7.30
C PHE A 613 0.71 -8.69 8.38
N ALA A 614 1.98 -9.00 8.62
CA ALA A 614 2.82 -8.48 9.69
C ALA A 614 4.20 -8.09 9.13
N PRO A 615 4.28 -6.99 8.33
CA PRO A 615 5.46 -6.67 7.52
C PRO A 615 6.73 -6.40 8.34
N PHE A 616 6.61 -5.75 9.50
CA PHE A 616 7.78 -5.41 10.31
C PHE A 616 8.35 -6.61 11.05
N TYR A 617 7.48 -7.44 11.63
CA TYR A 617 7.91 -8.67 12.28
C TYR A 617 8.49 -9.67 11.29
N ALA A 618 7.88 -9.76 10.11
CA ALA A 618 8.35 -10.62 9.02
C ALA A 618 9.75 -10.19 8.55
N GLU A 619 10.00 -8.89 8.42
CA GLU A 619 11.31 -8.34 8.06
C GLU A 619 12.37 -8.64 9.12
N ASP A 620 12.05 -8.43 10.40
CA ASP A 620 12.96 -8.74 11.52
C ASP A 620 13.30 -10.23 11.56
N LEU A 621 12.31 -11.10 11.47
CA LEU A 621 12.52 -12.55 11.48
C LEU A 621 13.32 -13.01 10.25
N PHE A 622 13.00 -12.49 9.06
CA PHE A 622 13.73 -12.78 7.84
C PHE A 622 15.19 -12.35 7.94
N GLY A 623 15.43 -11.12 8.41
CA GLY A 623 16.79 -10.59 8.61
C GLY A 623 17.65 -11.47 9.51
N LYS A 624 17.04 -12.08 10.53
CA LYS A 624 17.69 -12.98 11.49
C LYS A 624 18.04 -14.36 10.91
N VAL A 625 17.25 -14.86 9.93
CA VAL A 625 17.43 -16.24 9.41
C VAL A 625 17.95 -16.30 7.98
N LYS A 626 17.98 -15.19 7.24
CA LYS A 626 18.46 -15.13 5.87
C LYS A 626 19.97 -15.46 5.75
N SER A 627 20.43 -15.73 4.54
CA SER A 627 21.85 -15.91 4.19
C SER A 627 22.18 -15.08 2.96
N GLY A 628 23.45 -15.04 2.56
CA GLY A 628 23.93 -14.22 1.44
C GLY A 628 23.29 -14.50 0.07
N ILE A 629 22.55 -15.62 -0.08
CA ILE A 629 21.81 -15.92 -1.32
C ILE A 629 20.40 -15.30 -1.35
N HIS A 630 19.93 -14.76 -0.23
CA HIS A 630 18.59 -14.15 -0.13
C HIS A 630 18.68 -12.64 -0.37
N PRO A 631 17.58 -12.02 -0.83
CA PRO A 631 17.51 -10.57 -1.02
C PRO A 631 17.70 -9.81 0.30
N GLU A 632 17.92 -8.51 0.21
CA GLU A 632 18.13 -7.65 1.36
C GLU A 632 16.93 -7.65 2.31
N SER A 633 15.72 -7.63 1.76
CA SER A 633 14.45 -7.56 2.48
C SER A 633 13.55 -8.74 2.13
N VAL A 634 12.70 -9.16 3.09
CA VAL A 634 11.63 -10.14 2.83
C VAL A 634 10.67 -9.65 1.74
N HIS A 635 10.45 -8.35 1.68
CA HIS A 635 9.54 -7.72 0.71
C HIS A 635 10.08 -7.71 -0.73
N LEU A 636 11.36 -8.00 -0.92
CA LEU A 636 12.01 -8.22 -2.22
C LEU A 636 12.11 -9.72 -2.58
N SER A 637 11.63 -10.59 -1.70
CA SER A 637 11.64 -12.03 -1.94
C SER A 637 10.44 -12.45 -2.79
N ASP A 638 10.63 -13.49 -3.61
CA ASP A 638 9.50 -14.14 -4.26
C ASP A 638 8.60 -14.85 -3.23
N TRP A 639 7.31 -14.95 -3.59
CA TRP A 639 6.34 -15.72 -2.82
C TRP A 639 6.78 -17.19 -2.76
N PRO A 640 6.71 -17.84 -1.59
CA PRO A 640 7.21 -19.20 -1.45
C PRO A 640 6.36 -20.20 -2.25
N VAL A 641 7.04 -21.14 -2.88
CA VAL A 641 6.41 -22.26 -3.59
C VAL A 641 6.14 -23.39 -2.60
N ALA A 642 4.94 -23.97 -2.65
CA ALA A 642 4.59 -25.08 -1.79
C ALA A 642 5.41 -26.33 -2.11
N GLY A 643 6.05 -26.90 -1.10
CA GLY A 643 6.77 -28.17 -1.20
C GLY A 643 5.83 -29.38 -1.34
N LYS A 644 6.38 -30.59 -1.23
CA LYS A 644 5.61 -31.84 -1.26
C LYS A 644 4.73 -31.97 -0.01
N ILE A 645 3.48 -32.33 -0.20
CA ILE A 645 2.54 -32.61 0.87
C ILE A 645 2.37 -34.13 0.98
N ASP A 646 2.75 -34.68 2.13
CA ASP A 646 2.47 -36.09 2.48
C ASP A 646 1.13 -36.15 3.22
N GLY A 647 0.05 -36.34 2.50
CA GLY A 647 -1.30 -36.38 3.05
C GLY A 647 -1.50 -37.51 4.06
N LYS A 648 -0.84 -38.70 3.88
CA LYS A 648 -0.92 -39.79 4.80
C LYS A 648 -0.24 -39.46 6.13
N LEU A 649 0.98 -38.93 6.07
CA LEU A 649 1.73 -38.46 7.24
C LEU A 649 0.93 -37.43 8.07
N LEU A 650 0.28 -36.46 7.38
CA LEU A 650 -0.54 -35.46 8.05
C LEU A 650 -1.77 -36.08 8.75
N VAL A 651 -2.43 -37.06 8.14
CA VAL A 651 -3.58 -37.75 8.72
C VAL A 651 -3.12 -38.59 9.93
N ASP A 652 -2.05 -39.36 9.80
CA ASP A 652 -1.53 -40.20 10.85
C ASP A 652 -1.05 -39.37 12.06
N MET A 653 -0.39 -38.26 11.84
CA MET A 653 0.03 -37.33 12.91
C MET A 653 -1.16 -36.67 13.61
N ARG A 654 -2.20 -36.27 12.89
CA ARG A 654 -3.43 -35.76 13.51
C ARG A 654 -4.07 -36.81 14.42
N GLU A 655 -4.12 -38.07 13.98
CA GLU A 655 -4.66 -39.14 14.77
C GLU A 655 -3.80 -39.42 16.02
N ALA A 656 -2.47 -39.45 15.87
CA ALA A 656 -1.56 -39.60 16.99
C ALA A 656 -1.75 -38.47 18.02
N ARG A 657 -1.84 -37.21 17.59
CA ARG A 657 -2.11 -36.08 18.48
C ARG A 657 -3.47 -36.13 19.16
N ARG A 658 -4.50 -36.55 18.43
CA ARG A 658 -5.84 -36.76 18.98
C ARG A 658 -5.84 -37.84 20.11
N LEU A 659 -5.17 -38.96 19.87
CA LEU A 659 -5.02 -40.01 20.87
C LEU A 659 -4.25 -39.53 22.11
N VAL A 660 -3.18 -38.74 21.89
CA VAL A 660 -2.45 -38.11 22.99
C VAL A 660 -3.34 -37.21 23.82
N THR A 661 -4.17 -36.36 23.18
CA THR A 661 -5.10 -35.46 23.87
C THR A 661 -6.05 -36.26 24.77
N ILE A 662 -6.69 -37.32 24.23
CA ILE A 662 -7.60 -38.19 25.01
C ILE A 662 -6.87 -38.87 26.16
N GLY A 663 -5.66 -39.38 25.92
CA GLY A 663 -4.85 -40.00 26.95
C GLY A 663 -4.44 -39.01 28.05
N LEU A 664 -4.08 -37.79 27.74
CA LEU A 664 -3.79 -36.75 28.74
C LEU A 664 -5.03 -36.36 29.54
N GLU A 665 -6.20 -36.32 28.91
CA GLU A 665 -7.48 -36.11 29.63
C GLU A 665 -7.78 -37.24 30.61
N GLN A 666 -7.51 -38.53 30.25
CA GLN A 666 -7.67 -39.67 31.16
C GLN A 666 -6.71 -39.55 32.35
N ARG A 667 -5.44 -39.16 32.11
CA ARG A 667 -4.50 -38.91 33.21
C ARG A 667 -5.01 -37.81 34.14
N SER A 668 -5.52 -36.70 33.59
CA SER A 668 -6.06 -35.57 34.35
C SER A 668 -7.27 -36.00 35.21
N ARG A 669 -8.20 -36.82 34.66
CA ARG A 669 -9.35 -37.34 35.38
C ARG A 669 -8.95 -38.31 36.52
N ALA A 670 -7.83 -39.01 36.36
CA ALA A 670 -7.27 -39.90 37.37
C ALA A 670 -6.33 -39.15 38.37
N ASP A 671 -6.21 -37.82 38.27
CA ASP A 671 -5.30 -37.01 39.07
C ASP A 671 -3.83 -37.45 39.01
N ILE A 672 -3.41 -37.97 37.83
CA ILE A 672 -2.04 -38.45 37.61
C ILE A 672 -1.26 -37.40 36.84
N LYS A 673 -0.20 -36.86 37.46
CA LYS A 673 0.71 -35.90 36.81
C LYS A 673 1.35 -36.51 35.57
N VAL A 674 1.53 -35.70 34.49
CA VAL A 674 2.16 -36.18 33.25
C VAL A 674 3.56 -36.73 33.48
N ARG A 675 4.28 -36.24 34.48
CA ARG A 675 5.64 -36.72 34.85
C ARG A 675 5.68 -38.11 35.49
N GLN A 676 4.57 -38.53 36.10
CA GLN A 676 4.48 -39.89 36.64
C GLN A 676 4.46 -40.90 35.48
N PRO A 677 5.47 -41.76 35.28
CA PRO A 677 5.39 -42.78 34.25
C PRO A 677 4.32 -43.81 34.58
N LEU A 678 3.69 -44.36 33.55
CA LEU A 678 2.71 -45.44 33.66
C LEU A 678 3.15 -46.64 32.83
N ALA A 679 2.58 -47.81 33.14
CA ALA A 679 2.99 -49.06 32.52
C ALA A 679 2.65 -49.12 31.04
N SER A 680 1.43 -48.79 30.66
CA SER A 680 1.00 -48.95 29.27
C SER A 680 -0.22 -48.09 28.91
N ALA A 681 -0.36 -47.88 27.58
CA ALA A 681 -1.59 -47.44 26.96
C ALA A 681 -2.00 -48.43 25.86
N LYS A 682 -3.28 -48.71 25.76
CA LYS A 682 -3.88 -49.52 24.71
C LYS A 682 -4.65 -48.65 23.74
N ILE A 683 -4.42 -48.80 22.43
CA ILE A 683 -5.14 -48.11 21.37
C ILE A 683 -6.11 -49.08 20.71
N LYS A 684 -7.33 -48.63 20.43
CA LYS A 684 -8.35 -49.43 19.76
C LYS A 684 -7.88 -49.91 18.40
N THR A 685 -7.97 -51.19 18.17
CA THR A 685 -7.63 -51.77 16.86
C THR A 685 -8.58 -51.25 15.78
N ARG A 686 -8.00 -50.68 14.73
CA ARG A 686 -8.69 -50.20 13.54
C ARG A 686 -8.06 -50.80 12.29
N LYS A 687 -8.77 -50.73 11.13
CA LYS A 687 -8.25 -51.24 9.84
C LYS A 687 -6.91 -50.61 9.46
N ALA A 688 -6.76 -49.32 9.65
CA ALA A 688 -5.49 -48.61 9.44
C ALA A 688 -4.76 -48.47 10.79
N LYS A 689 -3.59 -49.05 10.90
CA LYS A 689 -2.69 -48.93 12.06
C LYS A 689 -1.68 -47.84 11.81
N LEU A 690 -1.37 -47.06 12.84
CA LEU A 690 -0.27 -46.08 12.82
C LEU A 690 1.07 -46.84 12.76
N ALA A 691 2.02 -46.31 12.06
CA ALA A 691 3.39 -46.82 12.02
C ALA A 691 4.06 -46.74 13.41
N ALA A 692 5.09 -47.52 13.62
CA ALA A 692 5.80 -47.61 14.90
C ALA A 692 6.30 -46.25 15.42
N GLU A 693 6.73 -45.38 14.53
CA GLU A 693 7.17 -44.04 14.86
C GLU A 693 6.10 -43.18 15.56
N PHE A 694 4.84 -43.23 15.10
CA PHE A 694 3.71 -42.57 15.78
C PHE A 694 3.38 -43.19 17.14
N LEU A 695 3.48 -44.50 17.25
CA LEU A 695 3.32 -45.17 18.56
C LEU A 695 4.42 -44.71 19.53
N GLY A 696 5.64 -44.49 19.04
CA GLY A 696 6.72 -43.88 19.80
C GLY A 696 6.36 -42.48 20.31
N LEU A 697 5.84 -41.61 19.42
CA LEU A 697 5.38 -40.28 19.82
C LEU A 697 4.27 -40.31 20.88
N ILE A 698 3.29 -41.17 20.71
CA ILE A 698 2.18 -41.36 21.69
C ILE A 698 2.73 -41.86 23.03
N ARG A 699 3.65 -42.84 23.02
CA ARG A 699 4.31 -43.39 24.21
C ARG A 699 4.98 -42.29 25.03
N ASP A 700 5.77 -41.47 24.33
CA ASP A 700 6.55 -40.41 24.96
C ASP A 700 5.69 -39.27 25.50
N GLU A 701 4.64 -38.84 24.75
CA GLU A 701 3.72 -37.79 25.19
C GLU A 701 2.87 -38.22 26.38
N LEU A 702 2.41 -39.47 26.37
CA LEU A 702 1.63 -40.01 27.48
C LEU A 702 2.51 -40.46 28.64
N ASN A 703 3.83 -40.46 28.47
CA ASN A 703 4.78 -40.97 29.46
C ASN A 703 4.41 -42.38 29.95
N VAL A 704 4.24 -43.31 29.00
CA VAL A 704 3.99 -44.71 29.26
C VAL A 704 5.13 -45.58 28.76
N LYS A 705 5.35 -46.75 29.36
CA LYS A 705 6.45 -47.66 28.94
C LYS A 705 6.13 -48.38 27.63
N LYS A 706 4.83 -48.65 27.37
CA LYS A 706 4.41 -49.39 26.18
C LYS A 706 3.08 -48.85 25.64
N VAL A 707 3.01 -48.77 24.29
CA VAL A 707 1.76 -48.56 23.57
C VAL A 707 1.48 -49.76 22.70
N SER A 708 0.26 -50.28 22.71
CA SER A 708 -0.14 -51.44 21.93
C SER A 708 -1.57 -51.35 21.44
N TYR A 709 -1.91 -52.07 20.38
CA TYR A 709 -3.27 -52.21 19.91
C TYR A 709 -4.01 -53.31 20.69
N ALA A 710 -5.28 -53.07 21.01
CA ALA A 710 -6.16 -54.00 21.67
C ALA A 710 -7.62 -53.81 21.25
N GLU A 711 -8.44 -54.80 21.46
CA GLU A 711 -9.89 -54.71 21.32
C GLU A 711 -10.47 -54.03 22.58
N ILE A 712 -10.65 -52.75 22.51
CA ILE A 712 -11.15 -51.90 23.60
C ILE A 712 -12.32 -51.05 23.13
N GLN A 713 -13.15 -50.53 24.05
CA GLN A 713 -14.32 -49.71 23.70
C GLN A 713 -13.92 -48.30 23.30
N ASN A 714 -13.05 -47.69 24.07
CA ASN A 714 -12.57 -46.34 23.85
C ASN A 714 -11.46 -46.32 22.80
N ASP A 715 -11.17 -45.16 22.24
CA ASP A 715 -10.10 -45.00 21.25
C ASP A 715 -8.71 -45.28 21.84
N ILE A 716 -8.51 -44.92 23.11
CA ILE A 716 -7.31 -45.19 23.88
C ILE A 716 -7.70 -45.42 25.34
N GLU A 717 -7.00 -46.33 26.04
CA GLU A 717 -7.12 -46.60 27.47
C GLU A 717 -5.73 -46.64 28.10
N ILE A 718 -5.56 -45.91 29.20
CA ILE A 718 -4.30 -45.83 29.95
C ILE A 718 -4.41 -46.76 31.18
N ASP A 719 -3.36 -47.53 31.41
CA ASP A 719 -3.19 -48.28 32.66
C ASP A 719 -2.80 -47.29 33.78
N THR A 720 -3.74 -47.02 34.67
CA THR A 720 -3.57 -46.09 35.80
C THR A 720 -2.97 -46.72 37.05
N ASN A 721 -2.66 -48.04 37.01
CA ASN A 721 -2.03 -48.74 38.13
C ASN A 721 -0.55 -48.36 38.23
N ILE A 722 -0.17 -47.71 39.34
CA ILE A 722 1.18 -47.21 39.57
C ILE A 722 1.91 -48.22 40.48
N THR A 723 2.85 -49.00 39.90
CA THR A 723 3.72 -49.87 40.66
C THR A 723 4.74 -49.08 41.49
N LYS A 724 5.39 -49.73 42.45
CA LYS A 724 6.44 -49.11 43.27
C LYS A 724 7.56 -48.53 42.43
N GLU A 725 8.02 -49.27 41.44
CA GLU A 725 9.10 -48.84 40.51
C GLU A 725 8.71 -47.62 39.69
N LEU A 726 7.46 -47.56 39.18
CA LEU A 726 6.92 -46.41 38.44
C LEU A 726 6.77 -45.19 39.34
N ARG A 727 6.40 -45.36 40.59
CA ARG A 727 6.30 -44.30 41.59
C ARG A 727 7.68 -43.71 41.86
N GLU A 728 8.68 -44.55 42.14
CA GLU A 728 10.05 -44.17 42.39
C GLU A 728 10.65 -43.41 41.22
N GLU A 729 10.40 -43.85 39.97
CA GLU A 729 10.81 -43.09 38.76
C GLU A 729 10.11 -41.73 38.69
N GLY A 730 8.83 -41.63 39.05
CA GLY A 730 8.08 -40.37 39.10
C GLY A 730 8.69 -39.37 40.10
N ILE A 731 9.06 -39.85 41.28
CA ILE A 731 9.71 -39.06 42.34
C ILE A 731 11.06 -38.55 41.84
N VAL A 732 11.85 -39.38 41.17
CA VAL A 732 13.15 -38.98 40.60
C VAL A 732 12.98 -37.89 39.53
N ARG A 733 11.92 -37.98 38.70
CA ARG A 733 11.63 -36.96 37.69
C ARG A 733 11.24 -35.62 38.33
N ASP A 734 10.50 -35.61 39.41
CA ASP A 734 10.20 -34.42 40.18
C ASP A 734 11.48 -33.83 40.84
N LEU A 735 12.35 -34.69 41.33
CA LEU A 735 13.67 -34.24 41.84
C LEU A 735 14.53 -33.61 40.73
N ILE A 736 14.64 -34.24 39.57
CA ILE A 736 15.36 -33.69 38.39
C ILE A 736 14.83 -32.30 38.03
N ARG A 737 13.51 -32.15 38.03
CA ARG A 737 12.92 -30.81 37.77
C ARG A 737 13.35 -29.80 38.83
N SER A 738 13.31 -30.12 40.09
CA SER A 738 13.70 -29.25 41.18
C SER A 738 15.18 -28.86 41.07
N ILE A 739 16.03 -29.79 40.66
CA ILE A 739 17.45 -29.53 40.37
C ILE A 739 17.60 -28.53 39.19
N GLN A 740 16.81 -28.72 38.12
CA GLN A 740 16.84 -27.77 36.98
C GLN A 740 16.27 -26.39 37.35
N GLU A 741 15.25 -26.29 38.16
CA GLU A 741 14.73 -25.02 38.68
C GLU A 741 15.78 -24.33 39.55
N LEU A 742 16.51 -25.09 40.38
CA LEU A 742 17.64 -24.52 41.15
C LEU A 742 18.77 -24.02 40.25
N ARG A 743 19.14 -24.77 39.18
CA ARG A 743 20.11 -24.30 38.18
C ARG A 743 19.73 -22.96 37.59
N LYS A 744 18.46 -22.81 37.22
CA LYS A 744 17.93 -21.55 36.69
C LYS A 744 18.00 -20.41 37.72
N THR A 745 17.64 -20.65 38.96
CA THR A 745 17.69 -19.68 40.04
C THR A 745 19.12 -19.24 40.35
N GLU A 746 20.08 -20.15 40.28
CA GLU A 746 21.52 -19.89 40.44
C GLU A 746 22.18 -19.27 39.20
N GLY A 747 21.43 -19.00 38.13
CA GLY A 747 21.93 -18.40 36.89
C GLY A 747 22.83 -19.32 36.06
N LEU A 748 22.79 -20.64 36.27
CA LEU A 748 23.61 -21.60 35.55
C LEU A 748 23.09 -21.84 34.13
N THR A 749 24.00 -21.83 33.17
CA THR A 749 23.74 -22.10 31.75
C THR A 749 23.79 -23.60 31.45
N VAL A 750 23.50 -23.98 30.19
CA VAL A 750 23.59 -25.35 29.70
C VAL A 750 25.06 -25.84 29.58
N GLU A 751 26.03 -24.92 29.59
CA GLU A 751 27.45 -25.23 29.47
C GLU A 751 28.11 -25.46 30.84
N ASP A 752 27.50 -24.97 31.92
CA ASP A 752 28.03 -25.07 33.26
C ASP A 752 27.94 -26.49 33.78
N ARG A 753 29.08 -27.03 34.18
CA ARG A 753 29.26 -28.34 34.81
C ARG A 753 29.50 -28.14 36.30
N VAL A 754 28.57 -28.56 37.13
CA VAL A 754 28.59 -28.37 38.60
C VAL A 754 28.47 -29.72 39.33
N ILE A 755 28.82 -29.72 40.60
CA ILE A 755 28.63 -30.82 41.50
C ILE A 755 27.31 -30.61 42.26
N LEU A 756 26.42 -31.58 42.23
CA LEU A 756 25.18 -31.58 43.01
C LEU A 756 25.44 -31.97 44.46
N LEU A 757 25.15 -31.12 45.37
CA LEU A 757 25.12 -31.42 46.80
C LEU A 757 23.73 -31.88 47.18
N LEU A 758 23.66 -33.01 47.86
CA LEU A 758 22.39 -33.64 48.26
C LEU A 758 22.39 -34.01 49.72
N ASP A 759 21.32 -33.63 50.42
CA ASP A 759 21.02 -34.10 51.79
C ASP A 759 19.67 -34.81 51.77
N SER A 760 19.61 -36.01 52.28
CA SER A 760 18.40 -36.85 52.40
C SER A 760 18.59 -37.98 53.40
N ASP A 761 17.52 -38.59 53.79
CA ASP A 761 17.53 -39.79 54.60
C ASP A 761 18.09 -41.03 53.84
N LYS A 762 18.20 -42.17 54.55
CA LYS A 762 18.74 -43.38 53.94
C LYS A 762 17.96 -43.85 52.71
N LYS A 763 16.60 -43.78 52.77
CA LYS A 763 15.74 -44.17 51.63
C LYS A 763 15.91 -43.24 50.45
N GLY A 764 15.94 -41.94 50.64
CA GLY A 764 16.19 -40.99 49.57
C GLY A 764 17.56 -41.15 48.93
N LYS A 765 18.62 -41.46 49.68
CA LYS A 765 19.95 -41.76 49.17
C LYS A 765 19.97 -43.04 48.31
N GLU A 766 19.29 -44.07 48.74
CA GLU A 766 19.14 -45.33 47.97
C GLU A 766 18.39 -45.10 46.64
N LEU A 767 17.31 -44.35 46.68
CA LEU A 767 16.55 -43.96 45.47
C LEU A 767 17.44 -43.17 44.49
N VAL A 768 18.11 -42.13 44.94
CA VAL A 768 18.96 -41.31 44.09
C VAL A 768 20.13 -42.14 43.54
N HIS A 769 20.67 -43.06 44.30
CA HIS A 769 21.76 -43.93 43.83
C HIS A 769 21.29 -44.87 42.70
N ALA A 770 20.08 -45.39 42.77
CA ALA A 770 19.50 -46.24 41.73
C ALA A 770 19.33 -45.51 40.38
N PHE A 771 19.09 -44.18 40.41
CA PHE A 771 18.90 -43.35 39.21
C PHE A 771 20.04 -42.37 38.98
N VAL A 772 21.21 -42.56 39.55
CA VAL A 772 22.32 -41.60 39.52
C VAL A 772 22.76 -41.24 38.09
N HIS A 773 22.69 -42.17 37.17
CA HIS A 773 23.08 -41.97 35.78
C HIS A 773 22.14 -40.98 35.08
N ASP A 774 20.84 -41.23 35.23
CA ASP A 774 19.79 -40.42 34.62
C ASP A 774 19.78 -38.99 35.20
N ILE A 775 19.92 -38.88 36.53
CA ILE A 775 20.01 -37.59 37.20
C ILE A 775 21.18 -36.79 36.68
N LYS A 776 22.40 -37.37 36.64
CA LYS A 776 23.59 -36.70 36.13
C LYS A 776 23.44 -36.26 34.69
N LYS A 777 22.95 -37.14 33.83
CA LYS A 777 22.78 -36.88 32.39
C LYS A 777 21.81 -35.74 32.13
N ILE A 778 20.63 -35.76 32.77
CA ILE A 778 19.54 -34.81 32.50
C ILE A 778 19.83 -33.44 33.16
N THR A 779 20.46 -33.43 34.35
CA THR A 779 20.73 -32.20 35.09
C THR A 779 22.08 -31.59 34.81
N LEU A 780 22.89 -32.22 33.95
CA LEU A 780 24.21 -31.76 33.54
C LEU A 780 25.20 -31.58 34.72
N VAL A 781 25.08 -32.43 35.77
CA VAL A 781 25.99 -32.42 36.89
C VAL A 781 27.10 -33.47 36.70
N THR A 782 28.36 -33.12 37.07
CA THR A 782 29.52 -33.97 36.92
C THR A 782 29.62 -35.03 38.01
N ALA A 783 29.30 -34.63 39.24
CA ALA A 783 29.34 -35.50 40.41
C ALA A 783 28.17 -35.19 41.35
N MET A 784 27.95 -36.07 42.29
CA MET A 784 26.98 -35.90 43.38
C MET A 784 27.73 -36.17 44.69
N GLU A 785 27.60 -35.21 45.62
CA GLU A 785 28.20 -35.31 46.95
C GLU A 785 27.05 -35.30 48.00
N TYR A 786 27.10 -36.29 48.90
CA TYR A 786 26.16 -36.34 50.01
C TYR A 786 26.69 -35.58 51.22
N THR A 787 26.04 -34.49 51.61
CA THR A 787 26.47 -33.60 52.69
C THR A 787 25.28 -32.98 53.38
N HIS A 788 25.46 -32.58 54.70
CA HIS A 788 24.39 -31.92 55.41
C HIS A 788 24.21 -30.47 54.98
N LEU A 789 22.98 -30.13 54.51
CA LEU A 789 22.61 -28.81 54.00
C LEU A 789 21.69 -28.08 54.96
N HIS A 790 22.24 -27.54 56.05
CA HIS A 790 21.49 -26.88 57.13
C HIS A 790 20.66 -25.64 56.66
N ARG A 791 21.13 -24.88 55.67
CA ARG A 791 20.53 -23.62 55.21
C ARG A 791 19.68 -23.75 53.98
N MET A 792 19.59 -24.93 53.37
CA MET A 792 18.79 -25.14 52.18
C MET A 792 17.34 -25.51 52.54
N PRO A 793 16.35 -25.04 51.77
CA PRO A 793 14.96 -25.41 51.99
C PRO A 793 14.77 -26.90 51.75
N GLU A 794 13.90 -27.53 52.54
CA GLU A 794 13.52 -28.90 52.39
C GLU A 794 12.54 -29.07 51.22
N LEU A 795 12.85 -29.94 50.29
CA LEU A 795 12.02 -30.32 49.18
C LEU A 795 11.31 -31.64 49.54
N ALA A 796 10.01 -31.57 49.76
CA ALA A 796 9.19 -32.73 50.01
C ALA A 796 8.60 -33.25 48.69
N ILE A 797 8.90 -34.50 48.32
CA ILE A 797 8.31 -35.22 47.18
C ILE A 797 7.72 -36.53 47.70
N GLU A 798 6.40 -36.57 47.80
CA GLU A 798 5.67 -37.66 48.48
C GLU A 798 6.29 -37.94 49.86
N GLU A 799 6.71 -39.21 50.13
CA GLU A 799 7.33 -39.61 51.39
C GLU A 799 8.81 -39.26 51.52
N TYR A 800 9.44 -38.80 50.45
CA TYR A 800 10.86 -38.47 50.45
C TYR A 800 11.12 -36.99 50.78
N ARG A 801 12.27 -36.74 51.42
CA ARG A 801 12.73 -35.39 51.81
C ARG A 801 14.15 -35.19 51.29
N PHE A 802 14.32 -34.13 50.51
CA PHE A 802 15.60 -33.75 49.92
C PHE A 802 15.96 -32.31 50.26
N LYS A 803 17.24 -32.02 50.40
CA LYS A 803 17.79 -30.69 50.26
C LYS A 803 18.82 -30.74 49.17
N ILE A 804 18.80 -29.74 48.29
CA ILE A 804 19.66 -29.72 47.12
C ILE A 804 20.41 -28.40 47.04
N GLY A 805 21.66 -28.43 46.54
CA GLY A 805 22.52 -27.27 46.32
C GLY A 805 23.57 -27.58 45.28
N PHE A 806 24.34 -26.60 44.88
CA PHE A 806 25.47 -26.80 43.98
C PHE A 806 26.79 -26.38 44.62
N LYS A 807 27.82 -27.06 44.23
CA LYS A 807 29.20 -26.68 44.43
C LYS A 807 29.79 -26.39 43.06
N LYS A 808 30.20 -25.18 42.90
CA LYS A 808 30.80 -24.67 41.63
C LYS A 808 32.23 -25.17 41.48
#